data_c8cce17db16a81562fd0d5bdfb5f2cd5
#
_entry.id   c8cce17db16a81562fd0d5bdfb5f2cd5
#
_cell.length_a   1.000
_cell.length_b   1.000
_cell.length_c   1.000
_cell.angle_alpha   90.00
_cell.angle_beta   90.00
_cell.angle_gamma   90.00
#
_symmetry.space_group_name_H-M   'P 1'
#
loop_
_entity.id
_entity.type
_entity.pdbx_description
1 polymer ?
#
loop_
_entity_poly.entity_id
_entity_poly.type
_entity_poly.pdbx_seq_one_letter_code
_entity_poly.pdbx_strand_id
1 'polypeptide(L)'
;MIKLQTRIAAAALAACLSVPFVATAASGTPITHELLWMMKRVGEPVVSPDGKWVVVSVLEPSYEEDKEISDLWLVPADGHAPPRRITNTRARENGVAWSPDSRSIAFSTKREGDEAAQIYILDLIEGGEARRLTDLSTGASAPKWRPDGKAVLFESAVYPNALDDEANKKVAAEHKARKYNVRTYEHFPVRQWNQWLDDKQPTLLVQSLEPGAKAKDIISPTELAHNSGFFGVPDPTSAGSSLEGVWSPDGKEVIFNATVEHWNAASGAVGFHLYRVSADGGAEPKIITPASGEYGAAQFSADGHSLFFKYTLQDTEIYHLPRLYRVSWPAGGETTLVARDFDREVAVFAITPDSHSVYILAPNAANESLYRVPATGGKPTAVIEPTVGGYSALTIAQKAAKPQLVASYGSSVSPLEVVTIDPGTHQHTNLTHFDTATAASIDWQPPQHFYFTSAKGRNIHNMIVLPPGFDANKKYPLITLIHGGAASNNPDQIGLRWNYHLLAAPGYVILMTDYTGSTAFGEKFAQAIKLDPLKTPGDELNQAVGEAIRRYAFIDGSRLCAAGASYGGHLANWLEATTTRYKCIISHAGEVDLATQWGESDYIYEREVTNGGPPWSGNVIWHEQSALTYAANWKTPMLLSIGERDFRVPIGNTLENWATLQRMHVPSRLLVWPDAWHWILKPEDSRHFYEEVHNWLAKYLKDQKAQ
;
A
#
# COMPACT_ATOMS: atom_id res chain seq x y z
N MET A 1 -64.18 8.49 -37.99
CA MET A 1 -63.06 9.47 -38.05
C MET A 1 -61.86 8.90 -37.33
N ILE A 2 -60.93 8.39 -38.11
CA ILE A 2 -59.77 7.63 -37.68
C ILE A 2 -58.60 8.63 -37.61
N LYS A 3 -57.93 8.78 -36.46
CA LYS A 3 -56.64 9.49 -36.37
C LYS A 3 -55.50 8.51 -36.32
N LEU A 4 -54.72 8.50 -37.36
CA LEU A 4 -53.47 7.81 -37.54
C LEU A 4 -52.41 8.51 -36.70
N GLN A 5 -51.74 7.79 -35.78
CA GLN A 5 -50.55 8.25 -35.07
C GLN A 5 -49.31 7.57 -35.67
N THR A 6 -48.51 8.37 -36.31
CA THR A 6 -47.22 7.99 -36.88
C THR A 6 -46.17 7.92 -35.78
N ARG A 7 -45.53 6.76 -35.56
CA ARG A 7 -44.36 6.59 -34.71
C ARG A 7 -43.11 6.94 -35.53
N ILE A 8 -42.40 7.94 -35.09
CA ILE A 8 -41.06 8.27 -35.59
C ILE A 8 -40.06 7.49 -34.71
N ALA A 9 -39.36 6.52 -35.27
CA ALA A 9 -38.22 5.87 -34.67
C ALA A 9 -36.98 6.73 -34.93
N ALA A 10 -36.40 7.30 -33.88
CA ALA A 10 -35.10 7.98 -33.93
C ALA A 10 -33.98 6.94 -33.82
N ALA A 11 -33.29 6.67 -34.91
CA ALA A 11 -32.06 5.94 -34.92
C ALA A 11 -30.93 6.89 -34.46
N ALA A 12 -30.39 6.64 -33.28
CA ALA A 12 -29.16 7.32 -32.83
C ALA A 12 -27.95 6.69 -33.50
N LEU A 13 -27.39 7.39 -34.48
CA LEU A 13 -26.10 7.08 -35.10
C LEU A 13 -24.99 7.46 -34.08
N ALA A 14 -24.33 6.49 -33.50
CA ALA A 14 -23.12 6.71 -32.69
C ALA A 14 -21.97 7.07 -33.63
N ALA A 15 -21.69 8.36 -33.78
CA ALA A 15 -20.48 8.83 -34.45
C ALA A 15 -19.28 8.59 -33.53
N CYS A 16 -18.45 7.60 -33.86
CA CYS A 16 -17.10 7.47 -33.33
C CYS A 16 -16.28 8.67 -33.81
N LEU A 17 -16.13 9.67 -32.97
CA LEU A 17 -15.16 10.75 -33.15
C LEU A 17 -13.75 10.17 -32.97
N SER A 18 -13.08 9.87 -34.06
CA SER A 18 -11.63 9.66 -34.09
C SER A 18 -10.96 11.01 -33.81
N VAL A 19 -10.51 11.20 -32.58
CA VAL A 19 -9.62 12.33 -32.23
C VAL A 19 -8.31 12.13 -33.01
N PRO A 20 -7.87 13.08 -33.84
CA PRO A 20 -6.59 12.95 -34.50
C PRO A 20 -5.46 13.03 -33.50
N PHE A 21 -4.59 12.03 -33.53
CA PHE A 21 -3.37 11.93 -32.75
C PHE A 21 -2.40 13.02 -33.25
N VAL A 22 -2.28 14.12 -32.53
CA VAL A 22 -1.15 15.04 -32.70
C VAL A 22 -0.03 14.52 -31.79
N ALA A 23 0.82 13.66 -32.32
CA ALA A 23 2.07 13.31 -31.67
C ALA A 23 2.99 14.54 -31.76
N THR A 24 3.00 15.36 -30.73
CA THR A 24 4.13 16.25 -30.49
C THR A 24 5.31 15.36 -30.13
N ALA A 25 6.36 15.38 -30.96
CA ALA A 25 7.62 14.71 -30.63
C ALA A 25 8.13 15.32 -29.33
N ALA A 26 8.01 14.60 -28.22
CA ALA A 26 8.59 14.98 -26.97
C ALA A 26 10.11 14.95 -27.12
N SER A 27 10.78 16.04 -26.79
CA SER A 27 12.24 16.19 -26.87
C SER A 27 12.96 15.62 -25.65
N GLY A 28 12.31 14.73 -24.89
CA GLY A 28 12.85 14.15 -23.66
C GLY A 28 13.73 12.93 -23.89
N THR A 29 14.46 12.52 -22.85
CA THR A 29 15.24 11.28 -22.85
C THR A 29 14.37 10.10 -22.38
N PRO A 30 14.57 8.87 -22.89
CA PRO A 30 13.92 7.70 -22.31
C PRO A 30 14.23 7.56 -20.82
N ILE A 31 13.25 7.10 -20.05
CA ILE A 31 13.46 6.81 -18.64
C ILE A 31 14.50 5.70 -18.46
N THR A 32 15.41 5.86 -17.51
CA THR A 32 16.39 4.85 -17.07
C THR A 32 16.14 4.47 -15.62
N HIS A 33 16.69 3.33 -15.18
CA HIS A 33 16.61 2.94 -13.79
C HIS A 33 17.21 4.03 -12.86
N GLU A 34 18.31 4.64 -13.26
CA GLU A 34 18.94 5.70 -12.50
C GLU A 34 18.05 6.95 -12.40
N LEU A 35 17.45 7.42 -13.49
CA LEU A 35 16.50 8.55 -13.45
C LEU A 35 15.32 8.24 -12.53
N LEU A 36 14.75 7.05 -12.61
CA LEU A 36 13.65 6.62 -11.75
C LEU A 36 14.08 6.50 -10.27
N TRP A 37 15.22 5.85 -10.02
CA TRP A 37 15.67 5.54 -8.67
C TRP A 37 16.08 6.79 -7.89
N MET A 38 16.74 7.74 -8.57
CA MET A 38 17.29 8.96 -7.97
C MET A 38 16.25 10.07 -7.76
N MET A 39 15.00 9.87 -8.21
CA MET A 39 13.91 10.79 -7.84
C MET A 39 13.71 10.79 -6.34
N LYS A 40 13.54 11.96 -5.76
CA LYS A 40 13.25 12.14 -4.34
C LYS A 40 11.91 11.51 -4.01
N ARG A 41 11.81 10.96 -2.81
CA ARG A 41 10.58 10.34 -2.33
C ARG A 41 10.00 11.21 -1.23
N VAL A 42 8.90 11.85 -1.57
CA VAL A 42 8.16 12.73 -0.67
C VAL A 42 7.26 11.87 0.20
N GLY A 43 7.42 11.99 1.52
CA GLY A 43 6.59 11.30 2.51
C GLY A 43 5.23 11.96 2.70
N GLU A 44 4.49 11.48 3.69
CA GLU A 44 3.18 12.03 4.01
C GLU A 44 3.29 13.45 4.58
N PRO A 45 2.57 14.43 4.04
CA PRO A 45 2.57 15.79 4.56
C PRO A 45 1.75 15.86 5.85
N VAL A 46 2.25 16.59 6.84
CA VAL A 46 1.54 16.85 8.09
C VAL A 46 1.35 18.35 8.26
N VAL A 47 0.13 18.84 8.11
CA VAL A 47 -0.19 20.26 8.26
C VAL A 47 -0.20 20.66 9.73
N SER A 48 0.32 21.86 10.04
CA SER A 48 0.26 22.42 11.41
C SER A 48 -1.18 22.69 11.83
N PRO A 49 -1.51 22.59 13.12
CA PRO A 49 -2.87 22.87 13.62
C PRO A 49 -3.41 24.24 13.18
N ASP A 50 -2.57 25.28 13.11
CA ASP A 50 -2.95 26.63 12.67
C ASP A 50 -3.04 26.80 11.16
N GLY A 51 -2.65 25.78 10.37
CA GLY A 51 -2.72 25.76 8.92
C GLY A 51 -1.66 26.58 8.20
N LYS A 52 -0.62 27.05 8.88
CA LYS A 52 0.40 27.90 8.24
C LYS A 52 1.54 27.11 7.60
N TRP A 53 1.80 25.92 8.13
CA TRP A 53 2.96 25.13 7.77
C TRP A 53 2.59 23.68 7.46
N VAL A 54 3.39 23.06 6.63
CA VAL A 54 3.38 21.61 6.40
C VAL A 54 4.79 21.08 6.67
N VAL A 55 4.92 20.00 7.42
CA VAL A 55 6.16 19.25 7.52
C VAL A 55 6.03 17.99 6.67
N VAL A 56 7.08 17.68 5.94
CA VAL A 56 7.17 16.48 5.11
C VAL A 56 8.57 15.91 5.19
N SER A 57 8.70 14.57 5.25
CA SER A 57 9.99 13.91 5.07
C SER A 57 10.30 13.81 3.58
N VAL A 58 11.55 14.04 3.22
CA VAL A 58 12.02 13.88 1.84
C VAL A 58 13.24 12.97 1.85
N LEU A 59 13.10 11.82 1.23
CA LEU A 59 14.18 10.86 1.04
C LEU A 59 14.95 11.24 -0.23
N GLU A 60 16.24 11.50 -0.09
CA GLU A 60 17.21 11.66 -1.18
C GLU A 60 17.89 10.29 -1.39
N PRO A 61 17.50 9.52 -2.42
CA PRO A 61 18.01 8.18 -2.62
C PRO A 61 19.47 8.17 -3.10
N SER A 62 20.12 7.04 -2.90
CA SER A 62 21.47 6.75 -3.38
C SER A 62 21.57 5.29 -3.80
N TYR A 63 22.53 4.97 -4.68
CA TYR A 63 22.94 3.58 -4.94
C TYR A 63 23.84 3.02 -3.83
N GLU A 64 24.43 3.86 -3.02
CA GLU A 64 25.16 3.48 -1.82
C GLU A 64 24.20 3.62 -0.63
N GLU A 65 23.79 2.49 -0.03
CA GLU A 65 22.75 2.44 1.02
C GLU A 65 23.08 3.35 2.23
N ASP A 66 24.35 3.48 2.58
CA ASP A 66 24.83 4.34 3.68
C ASP A 66 24.83 5.84 3.35
N LYS A 67 24.54 6.21 2.10
CA LYS A 67 24.46 7.60 1.62
C LYS A 67 23.04 8.08 1.37
N GLU A 68 22.06 7.23 1.57
CA GLU A 68 20.65 7.64 1.51
C GLU A 68 20.33 8.57 2.69
N ILE A 69 19.71 9.70 2.42
CA ILE A 69 19.38 10.74 3.41
C ILE A 69 17.86 10.95 3.42
N SER A 70 17.28 10.99 4.61
CA SER A 70 15.86 11.32 4.79
C SER A 70 15.72 12.41 5.83
N ASP A 71 15.42 13.64 5.39
CA ASP A 71 15.27 14.80 6.25
C ASP A 71 13.88 15.39 6.23
N LEU A 72 13.58 16.16 7.25
CA LEU A 72 12.33 16.91 7.37
C LEU A 72 12.44 18.27 6.68
N TRP A 73 11.41 18.62 5.94
CA TRP A 73 11.25 19.89 5.25
C TRP A 73 10.01 20.62 5.75
N LEU A 74 10.16 21.91 5.97
CA LEU A 74 9.07 22.82 6.34
C LEU A 74 8.62 23.58 5.10
N VAL A 75 7.34 23.45 4.77
CA VAL A 75 6.70 24.00 3.58
C VAL A 75 5.65 25.02 4.00
N PRO A 76 5.70 26.27 3.54
CA PRO A 76 4.60 27.24 3.76
C PRO A 76 3.32 26.71 3.10
N ALA A 77 2.22 26.61 3.86
CA ALA A 77 0.98 26.03 3.37
C ALA A 77 0.22 26.92 2.38
N ASP A 78 0.63 28.17 2.23
CA ASP A 78 0.12 29.14 1.25
C ASP A 78 0.98 29.24 -0.02
N GLY A 79 2.12 28.55 -0.05
CA GLY A 79 2.97 28.45 -1.23
C GLY A 79 3.80 29.68 -1.60
N HIS A 80 3.81 30.78 -0.76
CA HIS A 80 4.55 31.99 -1.14
C HIS A 80 6.06 31.97 -0.86
N ALA A 81 6.59 30.93 -0.26
CA ALA A 81 8.02 30.74 -0.12
C ALA A 81 8.41 29.29 -0.41
N PRO A 82 9.65 29.05 -0.87
CA PRO A 82 10.10 27.69 -1.15
C PRO A 82 10.19 26.85 0.12
N PRO A 83 10.08 25.51 0.00
CA PRO A 83 10.34 24.56 1.08
C PRO A 83 11.72 24.77 1.70
N ARG A 84 11.82 24.62 3.02
CA ARG A 84 13.06 24.75 3.79
C ARG A 84 13.38 23.46 4.52
N ARG A 85 14.56 22.89 4.33
CA ARG A 85 15.07 21.76 5.10
C ARG A 85 15.28 22.17 6.56
N ILE A 86 14.74 21.44 7.51
CA ILE A 86 14.78 21.76 8.95
C ILE A 86 15.59 20.76 9.77
N THR A 87 15.92 19.61 9.20
CA THR A 87 16.88 18.66 9.76
C THR A 87 18.00 18.41 8.74
N ASN A 88 19.14 17.94 9.23
CA ASN A 88 20.31 17.66 8.38
C ASN A 88 21.14 16.57 9.08
N THR A 89 20.58 15.37 9.16
CA THR A 89 21.23 14.23 9.79
C THR A 89 21.38 13.08 8.80
N ARG A 90 22.23 12.11 9.10
CA ARG A 90 22.31 10.86 8.29
C ARG A 90 21.25 9.84 8.70
N ALA A 91 20.52 10.11 9.77
CA ALA A 91 19.50 9.21 10.27
C ALA A 91 18.17 9.49 9.57
N ARG A 92 17.39 8.44 9.31
CA ARG A 92 16.01 8.58 8.83
C ARG A 92 15.14 9.17 9.93
N GLU A 93 14.30 10.12 9.55
CA GLU A 93 13.35 10.79 10.43
C GLU A 93 11.94 10.48 9.99
N ASN A 94 11.12 9.94 10.91
CA ASN A 94 9.79 9.40 10.63
C ASN A 94 8.76 9.83 11.68
N GLY A 95 7.48 9.67 11.36
CA GLY A 95 6.38 9.80 12.31
C GLY A 95 6.24 11.18 12.90
N VAL A 96 6.21 12.21 12.05
CA VAL A 96 6.12 13.62 12.49
C VAL A 96 4.75 13.89 13.11
N ALA A 97 4.76 14.58 14.26
CA ALA A 97 3.57 15.10 14.91
C ALA A 97 3.79 16.55 15.37
N TRP A 98 2.85 17.45 15.04
CA TRP A 98 2.85 18.83 15.51
C TRP A 98 2.37 18.95 16.95
N SER A 99 3.02 19.84 17.72
CA SER A 99 2.47 20.29 18.98
C SER A 99 1.14 21.04 18.79
N PRO A 100 0.20 20.99 19.76
CA PRO A 100 -1.11 21.61 19.62
C PRO A 100 -1.09 23.13 19.40
N ASP A 101 0.00 23.81 19.77
CA ASP A 101 0.22 25.24 19.59
C ASP A 101 0.94 25.61 18.28
N SER A 102 1.24 24.61 17.42
CA SER A 102 1.95 24.76 16.15
C SER A 102 3.39 25.29 16.25
N ARG A 103 4.04 25.17 17.43
CA ARG A 103 5.40 25.67 17.66
C ARG A 103 6.48 24.64 17.45
N SER A 104 6.18 23.39 17.78
CA SER A 104 7.16 22.31 17.78
C SER A 104 6.65 21.08 17.03
N ILE A 105 7.59 20.25 16.63
CA ILE A 105 7.30 18.90 16.10
C ILE A 105 7.99 17.85 16.96
N ALA A 106 7.35 16.70 17.09
CA ALA A 106 7.96 15.46 17.60
C ALA A 106 8.12 14.48 16.43
N PHE A 107 9.21 13.73 16.42
CA PHE A 107 9.49 12.72 15.38
C PHE A 107 10.40 11.63 15.92
N SER A 108 10.41 10.48 15.27
CA SER A 108 11.25 9.34 15.61
C SER A 108 12.49 9.30 14.71
N THR A 109 13.66 9.13 15.32
CA THR A 109 14.93 8.96 14.61
C THR A 109 15.95 8.23 15.46
N LYS A 110 16.93 7.56 14.83
CA LYS A 110 18.10 6.97 15.51
C LYS A 110 19.33 7.80 15.19
N ARG A 111 19.72 8.67 16.10
CA ARG A 111 20.93 9.52 15.96
C ARG A 111 22.18 8.80 16.45
N GLU A 112 23.34 9.40 16.17
CA GLU A 112 24.61 8.91 16.68
C GLU A 112 24.60 8.81 18.22
N GLY A 113 24.97 7.66 18.75
CA GLY A 113 24.92 7.36 20.19
C GLY A 113 23.60 6.74 20.67
N ASP A 114 22.54 6.68 19.85
CA ASP A 114 21.33 5.98 20.20
C ASP A 114 21.45 4.46 19.91
N GLU A 115 21.05 3.62 20.84
CA GLU A 115 20.97 2.18 20.65
C GLU A 115 19.81 1.79 19.71
N ALA A 116 18.68 2.50 19.83
CA ALA A 116 17.47 2.34 19.03
C ALA A 116 16.89 3.71 18.68
N ALA A 117 15.89 3.78 17.77
CA ALA A 117 15.20 5.01 17.44
C ALA A 117 14.55 5.63 18.68
N GLN A 118 14.63 6.95 18.82
CA GLN A 118 14.09 7.70 19.95
C GLN A 118 13.17 8.83 19.46
N ILE A 119 12.29 9.32 20.33
CA ILE A 119 11.52 10.52 20.05
C ILE A 119 12.37 11.76 20.31
N TYR A 120 12.42 12.62 19.33
CA TYR A 120 13.04 13.94 19.38
C TYR A 120 12.00 15.04 19.22
N ILE A 121 12.24 16.19 19.82
CA ILE A 121 11.42 17.41 19.69
C ILE A 121 12.25 18.53 19.12
N LEU A 122 11.73 19.19 18.08
CA LEU A 122 12.31 20.37 17.46
C LEU A 122 11.38 21.56 17.62
N ASP A 123 11.86 22.64 18.23
CA ASP A 123 11.15 23.92 18.26
C ASP A 123 11.39 24.69 16.96
N LEU A 124 10.32 25.02 16.25
CA LEU A 124 10.39 25.69 14.94
C LEU A 124 10.36 27.22 15.06
N ILE A 125 10.06 27.77 16.24
CA ILE A 125 9.99 29.21 16.51
C ILE A 125 11.32 29.71 17.08
N GLU A 126 11.79 29.05 18.15
CA GLU A 126 13.07 29.41 18.78
C GLU A 126 14.26 28.91 17.98
N GLY A 127 14.04 27.84 17.17
CA GLY A 127 15.09 27.20 16.40
C GLY A 127 16.02 26.37 17.30
N GLY A 128 17.19 26.04 16.78
CA GLY A 128 18.17 25.20 17.47
C GLY A 128 18.14 23.75 17.03
N GLU A 129 18.80 22.88 17.80
CA GLU A 129 18.84 21.45 17.52
C GLU A 129 17.66 20.71 18.19
N ALA A 130 17.22 19.63 17.58
CA ALA A 130 16.20 18.77 18.16
C ALA A 130 16.74 18.11 19.44
N ARG A 131 15.98 18.22 20.53
CA ARG A 131 16.29 17.59 21.80
C ARG A 131 15.70 16.20 21.89
N ARG A 132 16.44 15.25 22.41
CA ARG A 132 15.99 13.89 22.68
C ARG A 132 14.97 13.90 23.83
N LEU A 133 13.81 13.29 23.65
CA LEU A 133 12.79 13.15 24.66
C LEU A 133 12.89 11.79 25.37
N THR A 134 13.02 10.70 24.61
CA THR A 134 13.04 9.32 25.14
C THR A 134 14.44 8.75 25.21
N ASP A 135 14.64 7.77 26.11
CA ASP A 135 15.87 7.01 26.27
C ASP A 135 15.55 5.55 26.61
N LEU A 136 15.08 4.81 25.60
CA LEU A 136 14.63 3.43 25.75
C LEU A 136 15.49 2.49 24.92
N SER A 137 15.93 1.39 25.53
CA SER A 137 16.66 0.34 24.82
C SER A 137 15.82 -0.38 23.76
N THR A 138 14.51 -0.37 23.92
CA THR A 138 13.53 -0.94 22.99
C THR A 138 13.15 -0.01 21.86
N GLY A 139 13.54 1.27 21.94
CA GLY A 139 13.20 2.30 20.98
C GLY A 139 11.82 2.93 21.19
N ALA A 140 11.55 3.97 20.41
CA ALA A 140 10.29 4.73 20.44
C ALA A 140 9.91 5.22 19.05
N SER A 141 8.64 5.11 18.67
CA SER A 141 8.10 5.47 17.35
C SER A 141 6.70 6.08 17.44
N ALA A 142 6.19 6.60 16.32
CA ALA A 142 4.82 7.11 16.16
C ALA A 142 4.38 8.11 17.26
N PRO A 143 5.11 9.22 17.49
CA PRO A 143 4.75 10.18 18.55
C PRO A 143 3.41 10.86 18.27
N LYS A 144 2.63 11.09 19.35
CA LYS A 144 1.38 11.86 19.32
C LYS A 144 1.36 12.81 20.53
N TRP A 145 1.24 14.10 20.28
CA TRP A 145 1.13 15.08 21.34
C TRP A 145 -0.20 14.96 22.09
N ARG A 146 -0.15 15.03 23.44
CA ARG A 146 -1.36 15.20 24.23
C ARG A 146 -2.03 16.55 23.89
N PRO A 147 -3.37 16.66 23.88
CA PRO A 147 -4.07 17.88 23.47
C PRO A 147 -3.68 19.16 24.23
N ASP A 148 -3.16 19.04 25.45
CA ASP A 148 -2.65 20.18 26.26
C ASP A 148 -1.18 20.53 25.99
N GLY A 149 -0.49 19.78 25.13
CA GLY A 149 0.91 19.98 24.77
C GLY A 149 1.94 19.58 25.83
N LYS A 150 1.54 18.90 26.93
CA LYS A 150 2.42 18.62 28.08
C LYS A 150 3.00 17.23 28.11
N ALA A 151 2.59 16.35 27.22
CA ALA A 151 3.09 14.97 27.10
C ALA A 151 3.04 14.47 25.66
N VAL A 152 3.78 13.40 25.41
CA VAL A 152 3.79 12.67 24.13
C VAL A 152 3.45 11.21 24.42
N LEU A 153 2.51 10.66 23.65
CA LEU A 153 2.24 9.24 23.52
C LEU A 153 3.13 8.70 22.40
N PHE A 154 3.66 7.50 22.54
CA PHE A 154 4.44 6.84 21.51
C PHE A 154 4.39 5.31 21.66
N GLU A 155 4.83 4.61 20.64
CA GLU A 155 4.88 3.15 20.59
C GLU A 155 6.28 2.62 20.86
N SER A 156 6.36 1.42 21.45
CA SER A 156 7.56 0.61 21.58
C SER A 156 7.21 -0.87 21.47
N ALA A 157 8.23 -1.73 21.32
CA ALA A 157 8.09 -3.19 21.38
C ALA A 157 8.92 -3.74 22.54
N VAL A 158 8.24 -4.35 23.53
CA VAL A 158 8.83 -4.77 24.79
C VAL A 158 8.72 -6.29 24.97
N TYR A 159 9.59 -6.85 25.79
CA TYR A 159 9.46 -8.27 26.18
C TYR A 159 8.29 -8.46 27.14
N PRO A 160 7.51 -9.54 27.04
CA PRO A 160 6.45 -9.85 27.97
C PRO A 160 6.94 -9.83 29.42
N ASN A 161 6.18 -9.20 30.29
CA ASN A 161 6.50 -9.02 31.71
C ASN A 161 7.71 -8.11 32.02
N ALA A 162 8.33 -7.47 31.03
CA ALA A 162 9.39 -6.48 31.25
C ALA A 162 8.74 -5.08 31.35
N LEU A 163 8.38 -4.67 32.56
CA LEU A 163 7.57 -3.47 32.85
C LEU A 163 8.37 -2.15 32.83
N ASP A 164 9.67 -2.21 32.68
CA ASP A 164 10.56 -1.04 32.57
C ASP A 164 11.77 -1.34 31.67
N ASP A 165 12.56 -0.31 31.34
CA ASP A 165 13.69 -0.42 30.43
C ASP A 165 14.82 -1.32 30.98
N GLU A 166 15.04 -1.34 32.31
CA GLU A 166 16.05 -2.21 32.93
C GLU A 166 15.66 -3.69 32.82
N ALA A 167 14.37 -4.00 32.99
CA ALA A 167 13.86 -5.35 32.80
C ALA A 167 14.00 -5.78 31.32
N ASN A 168 13.70 -4.90 30.36
CA ASN A 168 13.89 -5.15 28.93
C ASN A 168 15.36 -5.40 28.58
N LYS A 169 16.28 -4.57 29.08
CA LYS A 169 17.73 -4.77 28.92
C LYS A 169 18.21 -6.12 29.47
N LYS A 170 17.68 -6.48 30.65
CA LYS A 170 18.01 -7.77 31.28
C LYS A 170 17.59 -8.96 30.41
N VAL A 171 16.35 -8.98 29.94
CA VAL A 171 15.85 -10.05 29.06
C VAL A 171 16.64 -10.10 27.74
N ALA A 172 16.94 -8.95 27.13
CA ALA A 172 17.76 -8.87 25.94
C ALA A 172 19.17 -9.44 26.17
N ALA A 173 19.80 -9.13 27.31
CA ALA A 173 21.11 -9.65 27.70
C ALA A 173 21.07 -11.17 27.92
N GLU A 174 20.03 -11.69 28.59
CA GLU A 174 19.82 -13.13 28.77
C GLU A 174 19.67 -13.85 27.44
N HIS A 175 18.90 -13.29 26.48
CA HIS A 175 18.78 -13.83 25.13
C HIS A 175 20.14 -13.87 24.40
N LYS A 176 20.90 -12.78 24.49
CA LYS A 176 22.24 -12.70 23.88
C LYS A 176 23.24 -13.69 24.50
N ALA A 177 23.08 -14.02 25.78
CA ALA A 177 23.96 -14.94 26.51
C ALA A 177 23.63 -16.43 26.28
N ARG A 178 22.51 -16.75 25.61
CA ARG A 178 22.12 -18.14 25.31
C ARG A 178 23.20 -18.84 24.49
N LYS A 179 23.53 -20.07 24.88
CA LYS A 179 24.53 -20.91 24.18
C LYS A 179 23.94 -21.67 22.99
N TYR A 180 22.66 -21.62 22.80
CA TYR A 180 21.92 -22.22 21.68
C TYR A 180 21.24 -21.14 20.86
N ASN A 181 21.03 -21.42 19.59
CA ASN A 181 20.32 -20.57 18.68
C ASN A 181 19.15 -21.34 18.07
N VAL A 182 18.00 -21.31 18.74
CA VAL A 182 16.78 -21.98 18.30
C VAL A 182 15.58 -21.07 18.57
N ARG A 183 14.61 -21.05 17.65
CA ARG A 183 13.30 -20.46 17.84
C ARG A 183 12.31 -21.57 18.16
N THR A 184 11.44 -21.35 19.12
CA THR A 184 10.41 -22.30 19.54
C THR A 184 9.06 -21.64 19.43
N TYR A 185 8.14 -22.27 18.75
CA TYR A 185 6.77 -21.76 18.55
C TYR A 185 5.77 -22.85 18.92
N GLU A 186 4.66 -22.47 19.51
CA GLU A 186 3.56 -23.35 19.88
C GLU A 186 2.29 -23.00 19.08
N HIS A 187 2.28 -21.86 18.39
CA HIS A 187 1.13 -21.31 17.68
C HIS A 187 1.51 -20.77 16.30
N PHE A 188 0.54 -20.64 15.42
CA PHE A 188 0.64 -19.97 14.14
C PHE A 188 0.11 -18.51 14.29
N PRO A 189 0.67 -17.51 13.57
CA PRO A 189 1.81 -17.61 12.64
C PRO A 189 3.16 -17.60 13.36
N VAL A 190 4.19 -18.10 12.70
CA VAL A 190 5.58 -18.10 13.20
C VAL A 190 6.45 -17.08 12.45
N ARG A 191 5.93 -16.57 11.36
CA ARG A 191 6.59 -15.62 10.45
C ARG A 191 5.59 -14.56 10.02
N GLN A 192 6.11 -13.41 9.58
CA GLN A 192 5.32 -12.35 8.97
C GLN A 192 6.18 -11.66 7.91
N TRP A 193 5.70 -11.62 6.68
CA TRP A 193 6.35 -11.02 5.52
C TRP A 193 7.79 -11.49 5.27
N ASN A 194 8.78 -10.93 5.97
CA ASN A 194 10.22 -11.16 5.75
C ASN A 194 10.97 -11.59 7.02
N GLN A 195 10.27 -11.73 8.13
CA GLN A 195 10.88 -12.00 9.43
C GLN A 195 10.17 -13.12 10.18
N TRP A 196 10.96 -13.81 11.00
CA TRP A 196 10.43 -14.67 12.03
C TRP A 196 9.94 -13.82 13.18
N LEU A 197 8.76 -14.12 13.68
CA LEU A 197 8.24 -13.45 14.86
C LEU A 197 9.17 -13.68 16.05
N ASP A 198 9.42 -12.63 16.80
CA ASP A 198 10.11 -12.70 18.09
C ASP A 198 9.09 -12.69 19.24
N ASP A 199 9.59 -12.69 20.46
CA ASP A 199 8.76 -12.72 21.67
C ASP A 199 8.41 -11.32 22.19
N LYS A 200 8.68 -10.26 21.44
CA LYS A 200 8.27 -8.91 21.80
C LYS A 200 6.82 -8.64 21.44
N GLN A 201 6.20 -7.79 22.24
CA GLN A 201 4.83 -7.33 22.02
C GLN A 201 4.78 -5.80 21.92
N PRO A 202 3.84 -5.22 21.16
CA PRO A 202 3.68 -3.79 21.06
C PRO A 202 3.16 -3.22 22.38
N THR A 203 3.59 -1.99 22.71
CA THR A 203 3.05 -1.25 23.84
C THR A 203 2.94 0.23 23.55
N LEU A 204 2.17 0.94 24.38
CA LEU A 204 2.02 2.39 24.36
C LEU A 204 2.61 3.00 25.64
N LEU A 205 3.40 4.04 25.45
CA LEU A 205 4.01 4.77 26.55
C LEU A 205 3.64 6.25 26.47
N VAL A 206 3.48 6.84 27.66
CA VAL A 206 3.25 8.28 27.81
C VAL A 206 4.44 8.88 28.56
N GLN A 207 5.02 9.96 27.98
CA GLN A 207 6.09 10.71 28.64
C GLN A 207 5.73 12.19 28.73
N SER A 208 5.78 12.72 29.97
CA SER A 208 5.67 14.15 30.22
C SER A 208 6.89 14.90 29.67
N LEU A 209 6.70 16.16 29.30
CA LEU A 209 7.79 17.05 28.88
C LEU A 209 8.55 17.68 30.06
N GLU A 210 8.12 17.46 31.29
CA GLU A 210 8.78 17.94 32.50
C GLU A 210 10.21 17.37 32.58
N PRO A 211 11.20 18.19 32.97
CA PRO A 211 12.58 17.73 33.12
C PRO A 211 12.72 16.51 34.02
N GLY A 212 13.38 15.47 33.56
CA GLY A 212 13.61 14.23 34.33
C GLY A 212 12.42 13.26 34.36
N ALA A 213 11.32 13.56 33.67
CA ALA A 213 10.21 12.62 33.52
C ALA A 213 10.64 11.36 32.77
N LYS A 214 10.18 10.20 33.21
CA LYS A 214 10.35 8.92 32.56
C LYS A 214 9.09 8.53 31.79
N ALA A 215 9.27 7.75 30.74
CA ALA A 215 8.17 7.14 30.03
C ALA A 215 7.42 6.15 30.94
N LYS A 216 6.10 6.18 30.88
CA LYS A 216 5.21 5.28 31.61
C LYS A 216 4.49 4.38 30.61
N ASP A 217 4.68 3.09 30.75
CA ASP A 217 3.95 2.07 30.00
C ASP A 217 2.51 1.97 30.53
N ILE A 218 1.54 2.09 29.61
CA ILE A 218 0.12 2.06 29.97
C ILE A 218 -0.59 0.79 29.52
N ILE A 219 0.10 -0.11 28.78
CA ILE A 219 -0.46 -1.36 28.24
C ILE A 219 0.17 -2.59 28.87
N SER A 220 1.50 -2.71 28.88
CA SER A 220 2.18 -3.93 29.34
C SER A 220 1.80 -4.38 30.78
N PRO A 221 1.45 -3.49 31.73
CA PRO A 221 1.01 -3.91 33.06
C PRO A 221 -0.42 -4.46 33.14
N THR A 222 -1.15 -4.56 32.03
CA THR A 222 -2.58 -4.95 32.00
C THR A 222 -2.77 -6.44 31.73
N GLU A 223 -3.89 -7.01 32.19
CA GLU A 223 -4.27 -8.38 31.89
C GLU A 223 -4.48 -8.59 30.38
N LEU A 224 -4.90 -7.54 29.66
CA LEU A 224 -5.00 -7.57 28.19
C LEU A 224 -3.66 -7.92 27.56
N ALA A 225 -2.57 -7.26 27.96
CA ALA A 225 -1.24 -7.50 27.41
C ALA A 225 -0.64 -8.84 27.87
N HIS A 226 -1.09 -9.39 29.01
CA HIS A 226 -0.67 -10.71 29.48
C HIS A 226 -1.37 -11.86 28.74
N ASN A 227 -2.39 -11.59 27.92
CA ASN A 227 -3.00 -12.60 27.09
C ASN A 227 -2.00 -13.07 26.01
N SER A 228 -1.80 -14.37 25.87
CA SER A 228 -0.82 -14.93 24.93
C SER A 228 -1.10 -14.57 23.47
N GLY A 229 -2.37 -14.33 23.11
CA GLY A 229 -2.80 -13.90 21.78
C GLY A 229 -2.84 -12.38 21.59
N PHE A 230 -2.32 -11.60 22.55
CA PHE A 230 -2.27 -10.14 22.41
C PHE A 230 -1.34 -9.71 21.27
N PHE A 231 -1.87 -8.89 20.36
CA PHE A 231 -1.13 -8.37 19.22
C PHE A 231 -1.75 -7.05 18.72
N GLY A 232 -0.94 -6.22 18.09
CA GLY A 232 -1.40 -5.02 17.38
C GLY A 232 -1.70 -5.27 15.91
N VAL A 233 -2.06 -4.23 15.18
CA VAL A 233 -2.24 -4.28 13.73
C VAL A 233 -0.90 -4.62 13.07
N PRO A 234 -0.83 -5.68 12.25
CA PRO A 234 0.41 -6.07 11.59
C PRO A 234 0.99 -4.97 10.70
N ASP A 235 2.27 -4.70 10.82
CA ASP A 235 2.98 -3.84 9.89
C ASP A 235 3.29 -4.63 8.60
N PRO A 236 2.80 -4.23 7.43
CA PRO A 236 3.05 -4.93 6.18
C PRO A 236 4.51 -4.83 5.71
N THR A 237 5.33 -4.01 6.36
CA THR A 237 6.74 -3.79 5.99
C THR A 237 7.74 -4.41 6.95
N SER A 238 7.28 -4.94 8.08
CA SER A 238 8.12 -5.54 9.10
C SER A 238 7.40 -6.69 9.83
N ALA A 239 8.11 -7.39 10.74
CA ALA A 239 7.48 -8.36 11.64
C ALA A 239 6.83 -7.71 12.86
N GLY A 240 6.85 -6.38 12.94
CA GLY A 240 6.24 -5.64 14.03
C GLY A 240 4.73 -5.49 13.90
N SER A 241 4.15 -4.98 14.96
CA SER A 241 2.75 -4.56 14.97
C SER A 241 2.61 -3.23 15.71
N SER A 242 1.56 -2.46 15.37
CA SER A 242 1.25 -1.15 15.92
C SER A 242 -0.07 -1.20 16.69
N LEU A 243 -0.17 -0.48 17.77
CA LEU A 243 -1.42 -0.28 18.50
C LEU A 243 -2.23 0.92 17.97
N GLU A 244 -1.65 1.72 17.08
CA GLU A 244 -2.29 2.91 16.47
C GLU A 244 -2.88 3.88 17.51
N GLY A 245 -2.16 4.13 18.61
CA GLY A 245 -2.66 4.90 19.75
C GLY A 245 -3.04 6.33 19.40
N VAL A 246 -4.22 6.81 19.87
CA VAL A 246 -4.68 8.18 19.73
C VAL A 246 -5.24 8.71 21.05
N TRP A 247 -4.99 10.00 21.35
CA TRP A 247 -5.49 10.66 22.54
C TRP A 247 -6.99 10.93 22.47
N SER A 248 -7.70 10.75 23.60
CA SER A 248 -9.02 11.34 23.77
C SER A 248 -8.92 12.89 23.77
N PRO A 249 -9.99 13.61 23.39
CA PRO A 249 -9.97 15.08 23.30
C PRO A 249 -9.57 15.80 24.60
N ASP A 250 -9.88 15.21 25.76
CA ASP A 250 -9.51 15.74 27.08
C ASP A 250 -8.12 15.29 27.55
N GLY A 251 -7.44 14.44 26.79
CA GLY A 251 -6.11 13.93 27.10
C GLY A 251 -6.02 12.95 28.26
N LYS A 252 -7.15 12.44 28.75
CA LYS A 252 -7.19 11.51 29.90
C LYS A 252 -7.16 10.04 29.51
N GLU A 253 -7.59 9.72 28.32
CA GLU A 253 -7.62 8.35 27.81
C GLU A 253 -6.85 8.26 26.49
N VAL A 254 -6.44 7.05 26.17
CA VAL A 254 -5.86 6.65 24.88
C VAL A 254 -6.75 5.59 24.29
N ILE A 255 -7.09 5.76 22.99
CA ILE A 255 -7.77 4.75 22.19
C ILE A 255 -6.72 4.04 21.37
N PHE A 256 -6.80 2.71 21.30
CA PHE A 256 -5.85 1.90 20.54
C PHE A 256 -6.51 0.66 19.93
N ASN A 257 -5.85 0.07 18.96
CA ASN A 257 -6.31 -1.09 18.20
C ASN A 257 -5.52 -2.33 18.62
N ALA A 258 -6.18 -3.40 19.02
CA ALA A 258 -5.53 -4.65 19.40
C ALA A 258 -6.44 -5.86 19.22
N THR A 259 -5.81 -7.04 19.21
CA THR A 259 -6.47 -8.34 19.28
C THR A 259 -5.92 -9.15 20.47
N VAL A 260 -6.68 -10.11 20.94
CA VAL A 260 -6.23 -11.22 21.80
C VAL A 260 -6.39 -12.57 21.10
N GLU A 261 -6.71 -12.53 19.81
CA GLU A 261 -7.03 -13.69 18.99
C GLU A 261 -5.97 -13.99 17.93
N HIS A 262 -4.74 -13.44 18.09
CA HIS A 262 -3.69 -13.57 17.07
C HIS A 262 -3.45 -15.03 16.65
N TRP A 263 -3.53 -15.97 17.59
CA TRP A 263 -3.34 -17.41 17.33
C TRP A 263 -4.50 -18.07 16.56
N ASN A 264 -5.62 -17.38 16.37
CA ASN A 264 -6.71 -17.87 15.53
C ASN A 264 -6.36 -17.85 14.04
N ALA A 265 -5.29 -17.14 13.65
CA ALA A 265 -4.86 -17.00 12.25
C ALA A 265 -4.68 -18.32 11.48
N ALA A 266 -4.51 -19.46 12.20
CA ALA A 266 -4.45 -20.80 11.58
C ALA A 266 -5.82 -21.32 11.15
N SER A 267 -6.90 -20.91 11.78
CA SER A 267 -8.24 -21.54 11.64
C SER A 267 -9.39 -20.56 11.52
N GLY A 268 -9.12 -19.27 11.59
CA GLY A 268 -10.12 -18.21 11.53
C GLY A 268 -9.53 -16.87 11.17
N ALA A 269 -10.39 -15.91 10.88
CA ALA A 269 -10.02 -14.53 10.76
C ALA A 269 -9.59 -13.98 12.13
N VAL A 270 -8.53 -13.15 12.15
CA VAL A 270 -8.06 -12.47 13.38
C VAL A 270 -8.83 -11.17 13.53
N GLY A 271 -9.76 -11.16 14.47
CA GLY A 271 -10.57 -9.97 14.76
C GLY A 271 -9.86 -9.01 15.71
N PHE A 272 -9.94 -7.73 15.40
CA PHE A 272 -9.44 -6.64 16.21
C PHE A 272 -10.59 -5.90 16.88
N HIS A 273 -10.24 -5.10 17.91
CA HIS A 273 -11.14 -4.16 18.54
C HIS A 273 -10.43 -2.84 18.84
N LEU A 274 -11.21 -1.75 18.88
CA LEU A 274 -10.74 -0.53 19.51
C LEU A 274 -10.97 -0.62 21.02
N TYR A 275 -9.90 -0.33 21.77
CA TYR A 275 -9.88 -0.27 23.21
C TYR A 275 -9.70 1.17 23.70
N ARG A 276 -10.11 1.45 24.91
CA ARG A 276 -9.75 2.67 25.64
C ARG A 276 -9.05 2.33 26.94
N VAL A 277 -8.03 3.10 27.30
CA VAL A 277 -7.26 2.94 28.54
C VAL A 277 -6.97 4.31 29.15
N SER A 278 -6.83 4.39 30.49
CA SER A 278 -6.39 5.61 31.16
C SER A 278 -4.97 5.99 30.71
N ALA A 279 -4.76 7.24 30.36
CA ALA A 279 -3.43 7.78 30.01
C ALA A 279 -2.47 7.77 31.23
N ASP A 280 -3.01 7.72 32.44
CA ASP A 280 -2.24 7.57 33.66
C ASP A 280 -1.90 6.10 33.97
N GLY A 281 -2.35 5.14 33.16
CA GLY A 281 -2.20 3.70 33.40
C GLY A 281 -2.94 3.23 34.67
N GLY A 282 -2.70 1.98 35.08
CA GLY A 282 -3.23 1.40 36.31
C GLY A 282 -4.70 0.98 36.25
N ALA A 283 -5.32 1.03 35.07
CA ALA A 283 -6.66 0.52 34.79
C ALA A 283 -6.65 -0.42 33.60
N GLU A 284 -7.51 -1.44 33.63
CA GLU A 284 -7.68 -2.35 32.52
C GLU A 284 -8.29 -1.66 31.29
N PRO A 285 -7.78 -1.92 30.08
CA PRO A 285 -8.39 -1.45 28.86
C PRO A 285 -9.81 -1.99 28.67
N LYS A 286 -10.68 -1.16 28.10
CA LYS A 286 -12.07 -1.53 27.81
C LYS A 286 -12.36 -1.46 26.32
N ILE A 287 -13.00 -2.49 25.77
CA ILE A 287 -13.47 -2.52 24.40
C ILE A 287 -14.53 -1.43 24.21
N ILE A 288 -14.44 -0.70 23.09
CA ILE A 288 -15.43 0.34 22.69
C ILE A 288 -16.16 0.02 21.40
N THR A 289 -15.77 -1.03 20.69
CA THR A 289 -16.40 -1.47 19.43
C THR A 289 -17.20 -2.76 19.66
N PRO A 290 -18.44 -2.86 19.08
CA PRO A 290 -19.35 -3.97 19.40
C PRO A 290 -18.98 -5.30 18.72
N ALA A 291 -18.35 -5.26 17.56
CA ALA A 291 -18.01 -6.45 16.76
C ALA A 291 -16.49 -6.53 16.56
N SER A 292 -15.98 -7.74 16.43
CA SER A 292 -14.62 -7.97 15.92
C SER A 292 -14.56 -7.69 14.42
N GLY A 293 -13.39 -7.29 13.94
CA GLY A 293 -13.15 -7.01 12.52
C GLY A 293 -11.81 -6.31 12.36
N GLU A 294 -11.53 -5.74 11.21
CA GLU A 294 -10.36 -4.89 11.03
C GLU A 294 -10.75 -3.43 11.30
N TYR A 295 -10.18 -2.88 12.35
CA TYR A 295 -10.32 -1.46 12.70
C TYR A 295 -9.03 -0.72 12.38
N GLY A 296 -9.11 0.56 12.02
CA GLY A 296 -7.92 1.39 11.79
C GLY A 296 -8.24 2.86 11.66
N ALA A 297 -7.18 3.69 11.68
CA ALA A 297 -7.22 5.12 11.46
C ALA A 297 -8.22 5.86 12.38
N ALA A 298 -8.28 5.52 13.67
CA ALA A 298 -9.16 6.18 14.64
C ALA A 298 -8.84 7.68 14.75
N GLN A 299 -9.86 8.56 14.63
CA GLN A 299 -9.71 10.01 14.71
C GLN A 299 -10.92 10.61 15.45
N PHE A 300 -10.67 11.57 16.35
CA PHE A 300 -11.73 12.32 16.98
C PHE A 300 -12.19 13.51 16.14
N SER A 301 -13.48 13.82 16.19
CA SER A 301 -13.98 15.11 15.73
C SER A 301 -13.41 16.25 16.56
N ALA A 302 -13.25 17.44 15.97
CA ALA A 302 -12.67 18.59 16.66
C ALA A 302 -13.48 19.07 17.87
N ASP A 303 -14.82 18.85 17.84
CA ASP A 303 -15.72 19.11 18.97
C ASP A 303 -15.62 18.06 20.09
N GLY A 304 -14.88 16.98 19.87
CA GLY A 304 -14.65 15.91 20.84
C GLY A 304 -15.86 14.99 21.11
N HIS A 305 -16.93 15.06 20.31
CA HIS A 305 -18.16 14.30 20.57
C HIS A 305 -18.32 13.04 19.73
N SER A 306 -17.42 12.80 18.77
CA SER A 306 -17.44 11.59 17.95
C SER A 306 -16.05 11.03 17.73
N LEU A 307 -15.93 9.70 17.73
CA LEU A 307 -14.78 8.96 17.28
C LEU A 307 -15.12 8.34 15.92
N PHE A 308 -14.32 8.65 14.90
CA PHE A 308 -14.40 8.08 13.56
C PHE A 308 -13.30 7.04 13.37
N PHE A 309 -13.59 5.99 12.59
CA PHE A 309 -12.63 4.94 12.31
C PHE A 309 -13.00 4.21 11.00
N LYS A 310 -12.01 3.58 10.39
CA LYS A 310 -12.25 2.59 9.33
C LYS A 310 -12.60 1.25 9.96
N TYR A 311 -13.50 0.54 9.32
CA TYR A 311 -13.88 -0.82 9.71
C TYR A 311 -14.07 -1.68 8.47
N THR A 312 -13.46 -2.86 8.46
CA THR A 312 -13.64 -3.91 7.47
C THR A 312 -14.28 -5.12 8.15
N LEU A 313 -15.42 -5.54 7.62
CA LEU A 313 -16.13 -6.73 8.10
C LEU A 313 -15.26 -7.98 7.88
N GLN A 314 -15.24 -8.86 8.85
CA GLN A 314 -14.64 -10.17 8.74
C GLN A 314 -15.74 -11.24 8.91
N ASP A 315 -15.96 -12.00 7.86
CA ASP A 315 -16.89 -13.14 7.84
C ASP A 315 -16.36 -14.24 6.91
N THR A 316 -17.23 -15.02 6.30
CA THR A 316 -16.86 -16.07 5.34
C THR A 316 -16.71 -15.56 3.90
N GLU A 317 -16.87 -14.25 3.66
CA GLU A 317 -16.56 -13.64 2.37
C GLU A 317 -15.14 -13.04 2.38
N ILE A 318 -14.59 -12.84 1.17
CA ILE A 318 -13.28 -12.22 0.97
C ILE A 318 -13.45 -10.78 0.53
N TYR A 319 -12.42 -9.97 0.73
CA TYR A 319 -12.25 -8.63 0.15
C TYR A 319 -13.42 -7.67 0.41
N HIS A 320 -13.91 -7.65 1.66
CA HIS A 320 -14.75 -6.57 2.11
C HIS A 320 -14.00 -5.24 2.02
N LEU A 321 -14.70 -4.18 1.65
CA LEU A 321 -14.09 -2.86 1.54
C LEU A 321 -14.02 -2.17 2.91
N PRO A 322 -12.88 -1.55 3.27
CA PRO A 322 -12.80 -0.66 4.43
C PRO A 322 -13.79 0.48 4.32
N ARG A 323 -14.68 0.62 5.32
CA ARG A 323 -15.73 1.62 5.36
C ARG A 323 -15.56 2.58 6.52
N LEU A 324 -16.03 3.82 6.38
CA LEU A 324 -15.95 4.83 7.42
C LEU A 324 -17.15 4.74 8.36
N TYR A 325 -16.86 4.50 9.64
CA TYR A 325 -17.84 4.49 10.71
C TYR A 325 -17.55 5.58 11.74
N ARG A 326 -18.53 5.88 12.59
CA ARG A 326 -18.38 6.72 13.77
C ARG A 326 -19.16 6.15 14.95
N VAL A 327 -18.72 6.52 16.16
CA VAL A 327 -19.40 6.27 17.42
C VAL A 327 -19.43 7.55 18.24
N SER A 328 -20.48 7.75 19.05
CA SER A 328 -20.57 8.89 19.98
C SER A 328 -19.53 8.78 21.10
N TRP A 329 -18.90 9.88 21.46
CA TRP A 329 -17.89 9.93 22.52
C TRP A 329 -18.29 10.91 23.64
N PRO A 330 -18.08 10.64 24.94
CA PRO A 330 -17.51 9.39 25.50
C PRO A 330 -18.56 8.30 25.77
N ALA A 331 -19.81 8.49 25.35
CA ALA A 331 -20.92 7.60 25.70
C ALA A 331 -20.77 6.19 25.10
N GLY A 332 -20.13 6.06 23.93
CA GLY A 332 -20.14 4.80 23.17
C GLY A 332 -21.52 4.49 22.58
N GLY A 333 -21.80 3.23 22.31
CA GLY A 333 -23.09 2.78 21.77
C GLY A 333 -23.00 2.27 20.34
N GLU A 334 -24.09 2.40 19.60
CA GLU A 334 -24.17 1.93 18.22
C GLU A 334 -23.23 2.72 17.29
N THR A 335 -22.55 1.98 16.42
CA THR A 335 -21.74 2.59 15.36
C THR A 335 -22.59 2.99 14.19
N THR A 336 -22.28 4.11 13.56
CA THR A 336 -23.00 4.63 12.39
C THR A 336 -22.10 4.59 11.17
N LEU A 337 -22.56 3.98 10.08
CA LEU A 337 -21.90 4.05 8.77
C LEU A 337 -22.00 5.49 8.23
N VAL A 338 -20.86 6.14 8.01
CA VAL A 338 -20.79 7.54 7.58
C VAL A 338 -20.95 7.64 6.05
N ALA A 339 -20.16 6.89 5.28
CA ALA A 339 -20.22 6.90 3.82
C ALA A 339 -21.24 5.86 3.30
N ARG A 340 -22.54 6.23 3.30
CA ARG A 340 -23.62 5.35 2.83
C ARG A 340 -23.71 5.34 1.32
N ASP A 341 -24.12 4.22 0.73
CA ASP A 341 -24.28 4.05 -0.73
C ASP A 341 -22.99 4.40 -1.51
N PHE A 342 -21.85 4.06 -0.92
CA PHE A 342 -20.52 4.32 -1.47
C PHE A 342 -19.78 3.00 -1.65
N ASP A 343 -19.81 2.46 -2.87
CA ASP A 343 -19.18 1.18 -3.22
C ASP A 343 -17.71 1.38 -3.64
N ARG A 344 -16.95 2.02 -2.76
CA ARG A 344 -15.50 2.21 -2.83
C ARG A 344 -14.91 2.02 -1.43
N GLU A 345 -13.67 1.61 -1.35
CA GLU A 345 -12.95 1.63 -0.08
C GLU A 345 -12.68 3.07 0.36
N VAL A 346 -12.64 3.27 1.66
CA VAL A 346 -12.16 4.52 2.26
C VAL A 346 -10.66 4.35 2.52
N ALA A 347 -9.83 4.86 1.62
CA ALA A 347 -8.37 4.76 1.77
C ALA A 347 -7.88 5.65 2.92
N VAL A 348 -8.20 6.94 2.85
CA VAL A 348 -7.86 7.95 3.87
C VAL A 348 -9.07 8.84 4.12
N PHE A 349 -9.19 9.38 5.34
CA PHE A 349 -10.21 10.39 5.64
C PHE A 349 -9.66 11.51 6.53
N ALA A 350 -10.28 12.68 6.48
CA ALA A 350 -9.97 13.83 7.33
C ALA A 350 -11.26 14.55 7.73
N ILE A 351 -11.41 14.83 9.02
CA ILE A 351 -12.61 15.48 9.59
C ILE A 351 -12.41 16.99 9.57
N THR A 352 -13.41 17.74 9.15
CA THR A 352 -13.33 19.21 9.13
C THR A 352 -13.27 19.80 10.55
N PRO A 353 -12.59 20.96 10.74
CA PRO A 353 -12.46 21.60 12.07
C PRO A 353 -13.80 21.97 12.72
N ASP A 354 -14.85 22.19 11.92
CA ASP A 354 -16.20 22.43 12.42
C ASP A 354 -16.98 21.15 12.75
N SER A 355 -16.37 19.98 12.58
CA SER A 355 -16.96 18.65 12.81
C SER A 355 -18.21 18.32 11.96
N HIS A 356 -18.51 19.10 10.91
CA HIS A 356 -19.71 18.91 10.11
C HIS A 356 -19.53 18.02 8.88
N SER A 357 -18.30 17.87 8.40
CA SER A 357 -18.00 17.09 7.19
C SER A 357 -16.76 16.24 7.36
N VAL A 358 -16.67 15.19 6.52
CA VAL A 358 -15.48 14.38 6.36
C VAL A 358 -15.10 14.38 4.89
N TYR A 359 -13.82 14.62 4.61
CA TYR A 359 -13.22 14.38 3.31
C TYR A 359 -12.66 12.97 3.25
N ILE A 360 -12.82 12.31 2.12
CA ILE A 360 -12.43 10.92 1.90
C ILE A 360 -11.61 10.83 0.61
N LEU A 361 -10.48 10.15 0.65
CA LEU A 361 -9.82 9.63 -0.53
C LEU A 361 -10.30 8.21 -0.80
N ALA A 362 -10.66 7.94 -2.04
CA ALA A 362 -11.11 6.64 -2.46
C ALA A 362 -10.70 6.34 -3.91
N PRO A 363 -10.31 5.08 -4.21
CA PRO A 363 -9.93 4.70 -5.56
C PRO A 363 -11.12 4.73 -6.52
N ASN A 364 -10.87 5.24 -7.72
CA ASN A 364 -11.80 5.26 -8.84
C ASN A 364 -11.04 4.82 -10.11
N ALA A 365 -11.09 3.53 -10.43
CA ALA A 365 -10.23 2.88 -11.41
C ALA A 365 -8.73 3.10 -11.08
N ALA A 366 -7.97 3.71 -11.98
CA ALA A 366 -6.53 3.97 -11.77
C ALA A 366 -6.22 5.20 -10.91
N ASN A 367 -7.23 6.01 -10.60
CA ASN A 367 -7.07 7.32 -9.97
C ASN A 367 -7.62 7.34 -8.55
N GLU A 368 -6.93 8.06 -7.66
CA GLU A 368 -7.42 8.30 -6.31
C GLU A 368 -8.15 9.64 -6.26
N SER A 369 -9.42 9.60 -5.93
CA SER A 369 -10.34 10.74 -5.99
C SER A 369 -10.73 11.27 -4.61
N LEU A 370 -11.03 12.56 -4.52
CA LEU A 370 -11.45 13.22 -3.30
C LEU A 370 -12.97 13.37 -3.25
N TYR A 371 -13.58 12.88 -2.17
CA TYR A 371 -15.01 12.99 -1.89
C TYR A 371 -15.25 13.74 -0.58
N ARG A 372 -16.48 14.25 -0.41
CA ARG A 372 -16.97 14.85 0.84
C ARG A 372 -18.28 14.20 1.25
N VAL A 373 -18.42 13.96 2.57
CA VAL A 373 -19.65 13.42 3.16
C VAL A 373 -19.99 14.19 4.44
N PRO A 374 -21.29 14.38 4.80
CA PRO A 374 -21.65 14.93 6.11
C PRO A 374 -21.12 14.02 7.24
N ALA A 375 -20.58 14.60 8.32
CA ALA A 375 -20.06 13.84 9.47
C ALA A 375 -21.16 13.00 10.16
N THR A 376 -22.44 13.40 10.02
CA THR A 376 -23.60 12.64 10.50
C THR A 376 -23.98 11.45 9.63
N GLY A 377 -23.32 11.31 8.50
CA GLY A 377 -23.54 10.26 7.51
C GLY A 377 -24.41 10.69 6.34
N GLY A 378 -24.17 10.06 5.20
CA GLY A 378 -24.86 10.33 3.94
C GLY A 378 -24.12 9.69 2.76
N LYS A 379 -24.58 10.00 1.55
CA LYS A 379 -23.91 9.61 0.32
C LYS A 379 -22.76 10.59 0.06
N PRO A 380 -21.51 10.12 -0.12
CA PRO A 380 -20.40 10.97 -0.52
C PRO A 380 -20.62 11.63 -1.87
N THR A 381 -20.16 12.88 -1.99
CA THR A 381 -20.16 13.64 -3.25
C THR A 381 -18.73 13.87 -3.69
N ALA A 382 -18.46 13.69 -4.99
CA ALA A 382 -17.15 13.96 -5.55
C ALA A 382 -16.78 15.44 -5.41
N VAL A 383 -15.56 15.72 -4.98
CA VAL A 383 -14.96 17.06 -4.93
C VAL A 383 -13.97 17.20 -6.09
N ILE A 384 -13.05 16.25 -6.25
CA ILE A 384 -12.14 16.21 -7.38
C ILE A 384 -11.99 14.74 -7.81
N GLU A 385 -12.25 14.48 -9.08
CA GLU A 385 -11.98 13.21 -9.74
C GLU A 385 -10.92 13.44 -10.83
N PRO A 386 -9.64 13.23 -10.52
CA PRO A 386 -8.58 13.46 -11.50
C PRO A 386 -8.70 12.45 -12.65
N THR A 387 -8.36 12.88 -13.86
CA THR A 387 -8.27 12.01 -15.04
C THR A 387 -6.85 11.48 -15.28
N VAL A 388 -5.89 12.04 -14.58
CA VAL A 388 -4.49 11.64 -14.60
C VAL A 388 -3.98 11.69 -13.15
N GLY A 389 -3.32 10.65 -12.68
CA GLY A 389 -2.78 10.59 -11.33
C GLY A 389 -3.83 10.49 -10.23
N GLY A 390 -3.40 10.74 -9.00
CA GLY A 390 -4.26 10.62 -7.83
C GLY A 390 -3.69 11.31 -6.60
N TYR A 391 -4.56 11.47 -5.62
CA TYR A 391 -4.19 12.01 -4.31
C TYR A 391 -3.79 10.88 -3.36
N SER A 392 -2.95 11.22 -2.37
CA SER A 392 -2.66 10.37 -1.23
C SER A 392 -2.41 11.20 0.02
N ALA A 393 -2.39 10.57 1.20
CA ALA A 393 -1.97 11.20 2.47
C ALA A 393 -2.69 12.52 2.79
N LEU A 394 -4.02 12.50 2.79
CA LEU A 394 -4.85 13.67 3.09
C LEU A 394 -4.74 14.09 4.56
N THR A 395 -4.48 15.36 4.80
CA THR A 395 -4.45 15.98 6.14
C THR A 395 -5.20 17.32 6.14
N ILE A 396 -5.63 17.78 7.32
CA ILE A 396 -6.42 19.00 7.47
C ILE A 396 -6.01 19.77 8.73
N ALA A 397 -5.88 21.09 8.61
CA ALA A 397 -5.53 21.96 9.73
C ALA A 397 -6.70 22.10 10.70
N GLN A 398 -6.56 21.56 11.91
CA GLN A 398 -7.66 21.44 12.88
C GLN A 398 -8.04 22.74 13.60
N LYS A 399 -7.20 23.77 13.58
CA LYS A 399 -7.45 25.09 14.22
C LYS A 399 -7.54 26.22 13.21
N ALA A 400 -7.52 25.93 11.92
CA ALA A 400 -7.68 26.94 10.88
C ALA A 400 -9.15 27.37 10.78
N ALA A 401 -9.39 28.67 10.54
CA ALA A 401 -10.73 29.23 10.42
C ALA A 401 -11.52 28.70 9.22
N LYS A 402 -10.84 28.18 8.21
CA LYS A 402 -11.41 27.51 7.04
C LYS A 402 -10.73 26.17 6.86
N PRO A 403 -11.42 25.14 6.36
CA PRO A 403 -10.81 23.87 6.02
C PRO A 403 -9.64 24.08 5.05
N GLN A 404 -8.42 23.79 5.49
CA GLN A 404 -7.23 23.79 4.65
C GLN A 404 -6.79 22.34 4.47
N LEU A 405 -7.06 21.83 3.29
CA LEU A 405 -6.72 20.47 2.91
C LEU A 405 -5.34 20.46 2.29
N VAL A 406 -4.51 19.55 2.77
CA VAL A 406 -3.19 19.27 2.22
C VAL A 406 -3.12 17.78 1.89
N ALA A 407 -2.55 17.45 0.76
CA ALA A 407 -2.37 16.07 0.32
C ALA A 407 -1.06 15.93 -0.44
N SER A 408 -0.68 14.71 -0.78
CA SER A 408 0.26 14.44 -1.86
C SER A 408 -0.51 14.20 -3.15
N TYR A 409 0.04 14.66 -4.28
CA TYR A 409 -0.50 14.39 -5.61
C TYR A 409 0.62 13.97 -6.56
N GLY A 410 0.36 12.97 -7.36
CA GLY A 410 1.29 12.48 -8.38
C GLY A 410 0.59 11.66 -9.44
N SER A 411 1.32 11.31 -10.49
CA SER A 411 0.86 10.41 -11.55
C SER A 411 2.02 9.53 -12.00
N SER A 412 1.80 8.66 -12.93
CA SER A 412 2.85 7.85 -13.56
C SER A 412 3.92 8.64 -14.30
N VAL A 413 3.65 9.91 -14.60
CA VAL A 413 4.55 10.83 -15.31
C VAL A 413 4.89 12.08 -14.50
N SER A 414 4.47 12.13 -13.25
CA SER A 414 4.75 13.21 -12.32
C SER A 414 4.98 12.64 -10.91
N PRO A 415 6.19 12.76 -10.34
CA PRO A 415 6.46 12.34 -8.98
C PRO A 415 5.51 12.98 -7.97
N LEU A 416 5.40 12.36 -6.78
CA LEU A 416 4.60 12.91 -5.70
C LEU A 416 5.14 14.27 -5.26
N GLU A 417 4.23 15.25 -5.21
CA GLU A 417 4.48 16.58 -4.66
C GLU A 417 3.41 16.91 -3.60
N VAL A 418 3.74 17.75 -2.64
CA VAL A 418 2.78 18.25 -1.66
C VAL A 418 1.90 19.31 -2.32
N VAL A 419 0.59 19.16 -2.14
CA VAL A 419 -0.42 20.08 -2.70
C VAL A 419 -1.34 20.60 -1.61
N THR A 420 -1.84 21.83 -1.78
CA THR A 420 -3.04 22.33 -1.10
C THR A 420 -4.23 22.20 -2.01
N ILE A 421 -5.38 21.85 -1.44
CA ILE A 421 -6.63 21.62 -2.19
C ILE A 421 -7.66 22.67 -1.76
N ASP A 422 -8.24 23.37 -2.75
CA ASP A 422 -9.40 24.22 -2.56
C ASP A 422 -10.67 23.45 -2.96
N PRO A 423 -11.47 22.99 -1.99
CA PRO A 423 -12.68 22.24 -2.29
C PRO A 423 -13.80 23.08 -2.93
N GLY A 424 -13.68 24.41 -2.89
CA GLY A 424 -14.66 25.33 -3.51
C GLY A 424 -14.42 25.55 -5.00
N THR A 425 -13.15 25.56 -5.43
CA THR A 425 -12.78 25.68 -6.83
C THR A 425 -12.54 24.33 -7.51
N HIS A 426 -12.52 23.23 -6.75
CA HIS A 426 -12.20 21.87 -7.23
C HIS A 426 -10.79 21.77 -7.85
N GLN A 427 -9.84 22.51 -7.29
CA GLN A 427 -8.46 22.56 -7.79
C GLN A 427 -7.45 22.34 -6.68
N HIS A 428 -6.25 21.91 -7.06
CA HIS A 428 -5.10 21.89 -6.18
C HIS A 428 -4.00 22.81 -6.69
N THR A 429 -3.11 23.19 -5.79
CA THR A 429 -1.90 23.97 -6.09
C THR A 429 -0.70 23.26 -5.46
N ASN A 430 0.35 23.07 -6.25
CA ASN A 430 1.59 22.47 -5.75
C ASN A 430 2.28 23.42 -4.77
N LEU A 431 2.65 22.88 -3.62
CA LEU A 431 3.46 23.54 -2.60
C LEU A 431 4.96 23.18 -2.73
N THR A 432 5.25 22.05 -3.38
CA THR A 432 6.61 21.57 -3.63
C THR A 432 6.83 21.24 -5.10
N HIS A 433 8.10 21.21 -5.52
CA HIS A 433 8.53 20.92 -6.89
C HIS A 433 9.89 20.19 -6.87
N PHE A 434 10.00 19.13 -6.03
CA PHE A 434 11.29 18.47 -5.79
C PHE A 434 11.87 17.80 -7.04
N ASP A 435 11.03 17.15 -7.86
CA ASP A 435 11.46 16.45 -9.06
C ASP A 435 10.73 16.86 -10.34
N THR A 436 9.97 17.95 -10.30
CA THR A 436 9.22 18.46 -11.46
C THR A 436 10.11 18.65 -12.70
N ALA A 437 11.32 19.20 -12.52
CA ALA A 437 12.26 19.42 -13.63
C ALA A 437 12.81 18.11 -14.21
N THR A 438 13.13 17.13 -13.36
CA THR A 438 13.58 15.81 -13.77
C THR A 438 12.48 15.10 -14.57
N ALA A 439 11.25 15.11 -14.05
CA ALA A 439 10.09 14.51 -14.71
C ALA A 439 9.83 15.12 -16.09
N ALA A 440 9.93 16.45 -16.21
CA ALA A 440 9.74 17.16 -17.47
C ALA A 440 10.82 16.87 -18.53
N SER A 441 11.97 16.32 -18.13
CA SER A 441 13.06 15.93 -19.05
C SER A 441 12.90 14.53 -19.65
N ILE A 442 11.95 13.74 -19.17
CA ILE A 442 11.73 12.36 -19.57
C ILE A 442 10.67 12.27 -20.68
N ASP A 443 10.95 11.44 -21.69
CA ASP A 443 9.97 11.11 -22.74
C ASP A 443 9.06 9.99 -22.26
N TRP A 444 8.00 10.36 -21.57
CA TRP A 444 6.93 9.49 -21.12
C TRP A 444 5.56 10.14 -21.32
N GLN A 445 4.53 9.33 -21.42
CA GLN A 445 3.16 9.77 -21.63
C GLN A 445 2.24 9.10 -20.62
N PRO A 446 1.21 9.79 -20.12
CA PRO A 446 0.19 9.16 -19.28
C PRO A 446 -0.39 7.91 -19.94
N PRO A 447 -0.78 6.90 -19.16
CA PRO A 447 -1.47 5.72 -19.68
C PRO A 447 -2.76 6.10 -20.41
N GLN A 448 -3.07 5.37 -21.49
CA GLN A 448 -4.35 5.47 -22.17
C GLN A 448 -5.30 4.40 -21.62
N HIS A 449 -6.54 4.77 -21.36
CA HIS A 449 -7.53 3.90 -20.74
C HIS A 449 -8.51 3.35 -21.80
N PHE A 450 -8.92 2.10 -21.63
CA PHE A 450 -10.03 1.53 -22.36
C PHE A 450 -10.77 0.46 -21.55
N TYR A 451 -12.01 0.20 -21.93
CA TYR A 451 -12.83 -0.86 -21.32
C TYR A 451 -13.30 -1.84 -22.39
N PHE A 452 -13.52 -3.08 -21.96
CA PHE A 452 -14.24 -4.08 -22.74
C PHE A 452 -15.14 -4.91 -21.84
N THR A 453 -16.18 -5.53 -22.43
CA THR A 453 -17.04 -6.46 -21.69
C THR A 453 -16.46 -7.86 -21.83
N SER A 454 -16.11 -8.48 -20.71
CA SER A 454 -15.58 -9.86 -20.67
C SER A 454 -16.66 -10.89 -21.05
N ALA A 455 -16.23 -12.11 -21.36
CA ALA A 455 -17.15 -13.24 -21.61
C ALA A 455 -18.09 -13.55 -20.43
N LYS A 456 -17.74 -13.09 -19.23
CA LYS A 456 -18.59 -13.18 -18.02
C LYS A 456 -19.53 -11.97 -17.86
N GLY A 457 -19.57 -11.05 -18.82
CA GLY A 457 -20.41 -9.86 -18.81
C GLY A 457 -19.91 -8.71 -17.90
N ARG A 458 -18.67 -8.80 -17.39
CA ARG A 458 -18.04 -7.76 -16.56
C ARG A 458 -17.37 -6.70 -17.42
N ASN A 459 -17.45 -5.45 -16.99
CA ASN A 459 -16.74 -4.35 -17.64
C ASN A 459 -15.31 -4.28 -17.10
N ILE A 460 -14.33 -4.63 -17.91
CA ILE A 460 -12.92 -4.77 -17.54
C ILE A 460 -12.17 -3.52 -17.97
N HIS A 461 -11.56 -2.85 -16.99
CA HIS A 461 -10.70 -1.70 -17.20
C HIS A 461 -9.30 -2.12 -17.63
N ASN A 462 -8.70 -1.32 -18.50
CA ASN A 462 -7.35 -1.53 -18.99
C ASN A 462 -6.61 -0.22 -19.17
N MET A 463 -5.30 -0.25 -18.98
CA MET A 463 -4.38 0.83 -19.31
C MET A 463 -3.36 0.36 -20.35
N ILE A 464 -3.00 1.24 -21.27
CA ILE A 464 -1.92 1.04 -22.23
C ILE A 464 -0.87 2.12 -22.07
N VAL A 465 0.40 1.71 -22.01
CA VAL A 465 1.57 2.61 -21.95
C VAL A 465 2.40 2.43 -23.21
N LEU A 466 2.71 3.55 -23.83
CA LEU A 466 3.47 3.60 -25.07
C LEU A 466 4.97 3.81 -24.78
N PRO A 467 5.88 3.25 -25.62
CA PRO A 467 7.32 3.45 -25.45
C PRO A 467 7.74 4.89 -25.78
N PRO A 468 8.90 5.34 -25.31
CA PRO A 468 9.51 6.61 -25.73
C PRO A 468 9.69 6.65 -27.25
N GLY A 469 9.53 7.83 -27.85
CA GLY A 469 9.62 8.01 -29.31
C GLY A 469 8.61 7.18 -30.10
N PHE A 470 7.42 6.95 -29.53
CA PHE A 470 6.37 6.16 -30.16
C PHE A 470 6.01 6.68 -31.57
N ASP A 471 5.92 5.74 -32.52
CA ASP A 471 5.50 5.99 -33.92
C ASP A 471 4.36 5.03 -34.26
N ALA A 472 3.17 5.56 -34.51
CA ALA A 472 1.97 4.78 -34.82
C ALA A 472 2.08 3.91 -36.12
N ASN A 473 3.07 4.18 -36.98
CA ASN A 473 3.32 3.41 -38.18
C ASN A 473 4.23 2.19 -37.98
N LYS A 474 4.81 2.05 -36.76
CA LYS A 474 5.65 0.91 -36.40
C LYS A 474 4.85 -0.17 -35.68
N LYS A 475 5.42 -1.36 -35.61
CA LYS A 475 4.89 -2.49 -34.85
C LYS A 475 5.71 -2.71 -33.58
N TYR A 476 5.03 -2.84 -32.46
CA TYR A 476 5.65 -3.01 -31.15
C TYR A 476 5.22 -4.33 -30.48
N PRO A 477 6.15 -5.05 -29.86
CA PRO A 477 5.78 -6.15 -28.97
C PRO A 477 4.92 -5.66 -27.80
N LEU A 478 4.04 -6.54 -27.29
CA LEU A 478 3.17 -6.25 -26.15
C LEU A 478 3.60 -7.05 -24.93
N ILE A 479 3.73 -6.37 -23.81
CA ILE A 479 3.91 -6.96 -22.49
C ILE A 479 2.60 -6.79 -21.72
N THR A 480 1.98 -7.90 -21.31
CA THR A 480 0.88 -7.90 -20.36
C THR A 480 1.48 -7.88 -18.96
N LEU A 481 1.39 -6.73 -18.29
CA LEU A 481 1.85 -6.55 -16.92
C LEU A 481 0.69 -6.80 -15.95
N ILE A 482 0.86 -7.82 -15.10
CA ILE A 482 -0.20 -8.35 -14.25
C ILE A 482 0.07 -7.90 -12.81
N HIS A 483 -0.86 -7.15 -12.21
CA HIS A 483 -0.72 -6.69 -10.82
C HIS A 483 -0.81 -7.84 -9.82
N GLY A 484 -0.19 -7.67 -8.68
CA GLY A 484 -0.25 -8.57 -7.54
C GLY A 484 -1.43 -8.31 -6.63
N GLY A 485 -1.56 -9.11 -5.56
CA GLY A 485 -2.64 -9.06 -4.59
C GLY A 485 -4.00 -9.09 -5.27
N ALA A 486 -4.78 -10.11 -5.33
CA ALA A 486 -6.00 -10.10 -6.15
C ALA A 486 -6.85 -8.85 -5.88
N ALA A 487 -7.05 -8.50 -4.58
CA ALA A 487 -7.69 -7.26 -4.15
C ALA A 487 -6.71 -6.06 -4.22
N SER A 488 -6.40 -5.63 -5.45
CA SER A 488 -5.59 -4.47 -5.79
C SER A 488 -6.06 -3.92 -7.13
N ASN A 489 -5.44 -2.86 -7.64
CA ASN A 489 -5.67 -2.32 -8.97
C ASN A 489 -4.37 -1.80 -9.57
N ASN A 490 -4.40 -1.37 -10.82
CA ASN A 490 -3.29 -0.70 -11.48
C ASN A 490 -3.41 0.82 -11.26
N PRO A 491 -2.60 1.45 -10.39
CA PRO A 491 -2.68 2.88 -10.15
C PRO A 491 -1.92 3.68 -11.21
N ASP A 492 -2.42 4.86 -11.55
CA ASP A 492 -1.69 5.85 -12.33
C ASP A 492 -0.70 6.61 -11.42
N GLN A 493 0.40 5.93 -11.06
CA GLN A 493 1.42 6.44 -10.13
C GLN A 493 2.81 5.95 -10.53
N ILE A 494 3.85 6.70 -10.15
CA ILE A 494 5.23 6.23 -10.23
C ILE A 494 5.49 5.17 -9.17
N GLY A 495 5.81 3.96 -9.60
CA GLY A 495 6.30 2.90 -8.74
C GLY A 495 7.77 2.58 -9.05
N LEU A 496 8.57 2.25 -8.03
CA LEU A 496 9.93 1.76 -8.25
C LEU A 496 9.94 0.30 -8.73
N ARG A 497 8.97 -0.47 -8.25
CA ARG A 497 8.80 -1.87 -8.59
C ARG A 497 7.87 -1.99 -9.81
N TRP A 498 8.24 -2.83 -10.75
CA TRP A 498 7.43 -3.08 -11.93
C TRP A 498 6.99 -1.80 -12.66
N ASN A 499 7.88 -0.79 -12.67
CA ASN A 499 7.59 0.49 -13.32
C ASN A 499 7.33 0.27 -14.82
N TYR A 500 6.12 0.53 -15.23
CA TYR A 500 5.66 0.22 -16.58
C TYR A 500 6.30 1.13 -17.65
N HIS A 501 6.72 2.36 -17.31
CA HIS A 501 7.49 3.21 -18.24
C HIS A 501 8.91 2.68 -18.42
N LEU A 502 9.55 2.24 -17.34
CA LEU A 502 10.88 1.63 -17.43
C LEU A 502 10.84 0.32 -18.23
N LEU A 503 9.78 -0.48 -18.05
CA LEU A 503 9.55 -1.68 -18.86
C LEU A 503 9.27 -1.36 -20.35
N ALA A 504 8.58 -0.24 -20.63
CA ALA A 504 8.29 0.22 -21.99
C ALA A 504 9.52 0.82 -22.70
N ALA A 505 10.48 1.36 -21.94
CA ALA A 505 11.61 2.14 -22.46
C ALA A 505 12.41 1.48 -23.61
N PRO A 506 12.64 0.14 -23.61
CA PRO A 506 13.32 -0.50 -24.73
C PRO A 506 12.50 -0.64 -26.02
N GLY A 507 11.28 -0.14 -26.08
CA GLY A 507 10.41 -0.18 -27.27
C GLY A 507 9.28 -1.20 -27.16
N TYR A 508 8.70 -1.39 -25.99
CA TYR A 508 7.55 -2.26 -25.75
C TYR A 508 6.29 -1.45 -25.43
N VAL A 509 5.14 -1.95 -25.86
CA VAL A 509 3.84 -1.48 -25.35
C VAL A 509 3.48 -2.29 -24.13
N ILE A 510 3.05 -1.63 -23.07
CA ILE A 510 2.62 -2.29 -21.83
C ILE A 510 1.09 -2.26 -21.74
N LEU A 511 0.47 -3.40 -21.50
CA LEU A 511 -0.95 -3.54 -21.22
C LEU A 511 -1.10 -3.95 -19.75
N MET A 512 -1.89 -3.18 -19.01
CA MET A 512 -2.29 -3.48 -17.64
C MET A 512 -3.81 -3.65 -17.60
N THR A 513 -4.28 -4.71 -16.95
CA THR A 513 -5.71 -5.09 -16.90
C THR A 513 -6.14 -5.21 -15.44
N ASP A 514 -7.24 -4.56 -15.08
CA ASP A 514 -7.91 -4.76 -13.80
C ASP A 514 -8.97 -5.85 -13.97
N TYR A 515 -8.49 -7.10 -13.81
CA TYR A 515 -9.30 -8.32 -13.95
C TYR A 515 -10.22 -8.53 -12.74
N THR A 516 -11.15 -9.48 -12.84
CA THR A 516 -12.02 -9.91 -11.74
C THR A 516 -11.21 -10.16 -10.47
N GLY A 517 -11.62 -9.56 -9.37
CA GLY A 517 -10.90 -9.56 -8.10
C GLY A 517 -10.23 -8.21 -7.77
N SER A 518 -10.01 -7.35 -8.78
CA SER A 518 -9.41 -6.03 -8.58
C SER A 518 -10.32 -5.12 -7.73
N THR A 519 -9.70 -4.26 -6.92
CA THR A 519 -10.39 -3.17 -6.18
C THR A 519 -10.71 -1.98 -7.10
N ALA A 520 -11.28 -0.91 -6.55
CA ALA A 520 -11.71 0.29 -7.28
C ALA A 520 -12.93 0.13 -8.21
N PHE A 521 -13.51 -1.08 -8.32
CA PHE A 521 -14.67 -1.38 -9.18
C PHE A 521 -15.89 -1.87 -8.40
N GLY A 522 -15.87 -1.74 -7.08
CA GLY A 522 -16.91 -2.15 -6.14
C GLY A 522 -16.62 -3.50 -5.45
N GLU A 523 -17.28 -3.69 -4.29
CA GLU A 523 -17.04 -4.86 -3.43
C GLU A 523 -17.36 -6.18 -4.14
N LYS A 524 -18.48 -6.23 -4.87
CA LYS A 524 -18.88 -7.45 -5.61
C LYS A 524 -17.88 -7.82 -6.72
N PHE A 525 -17.19 -6.85 -7.31
CA PHE A 525 -16.19 -7.12 -8.33
C PHE A 525 -14.95 -7.76 -7.69
N ALA A 526 -14.51 -7.24 -6.55
CA ALA A 526 -13.39 -7.81 -5.79
C ALA A 526 -13.72 -9.23 -5.28
N GLN A 527 -14.91 -9.43 -4.69
CA GLN A 527 -15.35 -10.71 -4.16
C GLN A 527 -15.59 -11.79 -5.23
N ALA A 528 -15.83 -11.42 -6.47
CA ALA A 528 -16.17 -12.34 -7.55
C ALA A 528 -15.05 -13.34 -7.94
N ILE A 529 -13.88 -13.21 -7.32
CA ILE A 529 -12.75 -14.15 -7.47
C ILE A 529 -12.84 -15.36 -6.53
N LYS A 530 -13.71 -15.32 -5.49
CA LYS A 530 -13.91 -16.43 -4.57
C LYS A 530 -14.30 -17.71 -5.32
N LEU A 531 -13.65 -18.81 -5.03
CA LEU A 531 -13.78 -20.11 -5.71
C LEU A 531 -13.36 -20.10 -7.19
N ASP A 532 -12.76 -19.04 -7.67
CA ASP A 532 -12.23 -18.95 -9.04
C ASP A 532 -10.97 -18.07 -9.09
N PRO A 533 -9.92 -18.43 -8.34
CA PRO A 533 -8.76 -17.56 -8.16
C PRO A 533 -7.94 -17.33 -9.42
N LEU A 534 -7.97 -18.22 -10.43
CA LEU A 534 -7.08 -18.10 -11.59
C LEU A 534 -7.79 -18.16 -12.94
N LYS A 535 -8.85 -18.95 -13.07
CA LYS A 535 -9.44 -19.26 -14.38
C LYS A 535 -10.05 -18.00 -15.01
N THR A 536 -11.01 -17.37 -14.35
CA THR A 536 -11.66 -16.15 -14.88
C THR A 536 -10.67 -15.00 -15.03
N PRO A 537 -9.80 -14.66 -14.05
CA PRO A 537 -8.78 -13.63 -14.24
C PRO A 537 -7.83 -13.92 -15.40
N GLY A 538 -7.36 -15.16 -15.56
CA GLY A 538 -6.51 -15.57 -16.68
C GLY A 538 -7.19 -15.47 -18.05
N ASP A 539 -8.48 -15.84 -18.12
CA ASP A 539 -9.28 -15.69 -19.33
C ASP A 539 -9.49 -14.20 -19.69
N GLU A 540 -9.74 -13.34 -18.70
CA GLU A 540 -9.90 -11.90 -18.90
C GLU A 540 -8.60 -11.22 -19.36
N LEU A 541 -7.44 -11.63 -18.85
CA LEU A 541 -6.13 -11.19 -19.35
C LEU A 541 -5.96 -11.55 -20.84
N ASN A 542 -6.29 -12.77 -21.23
CA ASN A 542 -6.22 -13.20 -22.63
C ASN A 542 -7.21 -12.44 -23.54
N GLN A 543 -8.41 -12.11 -23.03
CA GLN A 543 -9.39 -11.30 -23.74
C GLN A 543 -8.88 -9.86 -23.90
N ALA A 544 -8.29 -9.27 -22.84
CA ALA A 544 -7.69 -7.93 -22.87
C ALA A 544 -6.58 -7.80 -23.93
N VAL A 545 -5.71 -8.81 -24.01
CA VAL A 545 -4.68 -8.87 -25.07
C VAL A 545 -5.32 -8.93 -26.46
N GLY A 546 -6.36 -9.73 -26.64
CA GLY A 546 -7.11 -9.81 -27.91
C GLY A 546 -7.75 -8.48 -28.29
N GLU A 547 -8.34 -7.81 -27.31
CA GLU A 547 -8.99 -6.52 -27.49
C GLU A 547 -7.97 -5.40 -27.79
N ALA A 548 -6.82 -5.40 -27.13
CA ALA A 548 -5.73 -4.46 -27.39
C ALA A 548 -5.19 -4.60 -28.83
N ILE A 549 -4.94 -5.82 -29.30
CA ILE A 549 -4.50 -6.09 -30.67
C ILE A 549 -5.55 -5.61 -31.70
N ARG A 550 -6.83 -5.81 -31.41
CA ARG A 550 -7.92 -5.37 -32.29
C ARG A 550 -8.03 -3.85 -32.38
N ARG A 551 -7.82 -3.13 -31.27
CA ARG A 551 -7.94 -1.66 -31.18
C ARG A 551 -6.73 -0.92 -31.73
N TYR A 552 -5.55 -1.44 -31.49
CA TYR A 552 -4.29 -0.74 -31.71
C TYR A 552 -3.45 -1.41 -32.79
N ALA A 553 -3.56 -0.88 -34.00
CA ALA A 553 -2.87 -1.44 -35.18
C ALA A 553 -1.33 -1.48 -35.02
N PHE A 554 -0.75 -0.72 -34.13
CA PHE A 554 0.69 -0.72 -33.83
C PHE A 554 1.15 -1.90 -32.98
N ILE A 555 0.27 -2.69 -32.37
CA ILE A 555 0.64 -3.89 -31.61
C ILE A 555 0.96 -5.04 -32.55
N ASP A 556 2.09 -5.71 -32.30
CA ASP A 556 2.46 -6.96 -32.95
C ASP A 556 1.94 -8.17 -32.16
N GLY A 557 0.81 -8.71 -32.58
CA GLY A 557 0.19 -9.86 -31.92
C GLY A 557 1.00 -11.17 -31.99
N SER A 558 2.11 -11.19 -32.72
CA SER A 558 3.03 -12.35 -32.76
C SER A 558 4.15 -12.28 -31.72
N ARG A 559 4.34 -11.12 -31.06
CA ARG A 559 5.40 -10.85 -30.10
C ARG A 559 4.81 -10.41 -28.74
N LEU A 560 4.33 -11.38 -27.99
CA LEU A 560 3.63 -11.17 -26.71
C LEU A 560 4.44 -11.75 -25.54
N CYS A 561 4.47 -11.05 -24.42
CA CYS A 561 4.98 -11.55 -23.14
C CYS A 561 3.96 -11.28 -22.02
N ALA A 562 3.90 -12.16 -21.03
CA ALA A 562 3.19 -11.91 -19.77
C ALA A 562 4.21 -11.79 -18.64
N ALA A 563 4.00 -10.84 -17.75
CA ALA A 563 4.89 -10.55 -16.63
C ALA A 563 4.10 -10.14 -15.38
N GLY A 564 4.45 -10.66 -14.22
CA GLY A 564 3.78 -10.29 -12.99
C GLY A 564 4.51 -10.72 -11.74
N ALA A 565 4.05 -10.20 -10.60
CA ALA A 565 4.61 -10.47 -9.29
C ALA A 565 3.51 -10.88 -8.30
N SER A 566 3.85 -11.72 -7.29
CA SER A 566 2.89 -12.15 -6.29
C SER A 566 1.72 -12.86 -6.96
N TYR A 567 0.49 -12.47 -6.68
CA TYR A 567 -0.67 -12.98 -7.40
C TYR A 567 -0.59 -12.76 -8.93
N GLY A 568 0.06 -11.67 -9.39
CA GLY A 568 0.36 -11.46 -10.81
C GLY A 568 1.36 -12.49 -11.37
N GLY A 569 2.33 -12.94 -10.54
CA GLY A 569 3.22 -14.06 -10.85
C GLY A 569 2.47 -15.40 -10.87
N HIS A 570 1.48 -15.57 -10.00
CA HIS A 570 0.59 -16.72 -9.97
C HIS A 570 -0.24 -16.81 -11.27
N LEU A 571 -0.85 -15.69 -11.70
CA LEU A 571 -1.52 -15.63 -13.00
C LEU A 571 -0.56 -15.83 -14.19
N ALA A 572 0.68 -15.36 -14.10
CA ALA A 572 1.70 -15.63 -15.12
C ALA A 572 2.00 -17.14 -15.23
N ASN A 573 2.13 -17.84 -14.10
CA ASN A 573 2.28 -19.31 -14.06
C ASN A 573 1.02 -20.02 -14.61
N TRP A 574 -0.17 -19.49 -14.33
CA TRP A 574 -1.43 -20.02 -14.87
C TRP A 574 -1.51 -19.85 -16.38
N LEU A 575 -1.02 -18.73 -16.93
CA LEU A 575 -0.94 -18.54 -18.38
C LEU A 575 0.05 -19.50 -19.04
N GLU A 576 1.18 -19.85 -18.39
CA GLU A 576 2.04 -20.94 -18.88
C GLU A 576 1.31 -22.27 -18.99
N ALA A 577 0.47 -22.58 -17.99
CA ALA A 577 -0.27 -23.84 -17.92
C ALA A 577 -1.40 -23.94 -18.93
N THR A 578 -2.00 -22.82 -19.35
CA THR A 578 -3.31 -22.81 -20.04
C THR A 578 -3.27 -22.25 -21.46
N THR A 579 -2.19 -21.59 -21.88
CA THR A 579 -2.08 -21.02 -23.23
C THR A 579 -0.65 -21.06 -23.77
N THR A 580 -0.50 -21.13 -25.08
CA THR A 580 0.80 -21.03 -25.78
C THR A 580 0.94 -19.70 -26.53
N ARG A 581 0.14 -18.72 -26.17
CA ARG A 581 0.04 -17.42 -26.87
C ARG A 581 1.32 -16.58 -26.74
N TYR A 582 1.99 -16.67 -25.58
CA TYR A 582 3.12 -15.84 -25.24
C TYR A 582 4.44 -16.43 -25.72
N LYS A 583 5.39 -15.57 -26.10
CA LYS A 583 6.76 -15.95 -26.50
C LYS A 583 7.68 -16.12 -25.30
N CYS A 584 7.37 -15.43 -24.21
CA CYS A 584 8.03 -15.57 -22.91
C CYS A 584 7.10 -15.17 -21.78
N ILE A 585 7.44 -15.63 -20.58
CA ILE A 585 6.73 -15.29 -19.35
C ILE A 585 7.77 -14.90 -18.29
N ILE A 586 7.40 -13.96 -17.42
CA ILE A 586 8.19 -13.53 -16.26
C ILE A 586 7.33 -13.66 -15.02
N SER A 587 7.76 -14.47 -14.05
CA SER A 587 7.07 -14.68 -12.79
C SER A 587 8.00 -14.36 -11.62
N HIS A 588 7.65 -13.32 -10.86
CA HIS A 588 8.34 -12.97 -9.62
C HIS A 588 7.47 -13.34 -8.43
N ALA A 589 8.03 -14.11 -7.49
CA ALA A 589 7.31 -14.52 -6.28
C ALA A 589 5.89 -15.04 -6.60
N GLY A 590 5.78 -15.89 -7.62
CA GLY A 590 4.50 -16.44 -8.09
C GLY A 590 4.25 -17.84 -7.57
N GLU A 591 3.04 -18.08 -7.08
CA GLU A 591 2.59 -19.42 -6.71
C GLU A 591 2.46 -20.31 -7.96
N VAL A 592 2.79 -21.58 -7.82
CA VAL A 592 2.61 -22.59 -8.88
C VAL A 592 1.67 -23.69 -8.44
N ASP A 593 1.62 -23.95 -7.13
CA ASP A 593 0.71 -24.87 -6.47
C ASP A 593 0.06 -24.24 -5.25
N LEU A 594 -1.27 -24.28 -5.19
CA LEU A 594 -2.05 -23.66 -4.12
C LEU A 594 -1.80 -24.33 -2.76
N ALA A 595 -1.57 -25.65 -2.72
CA ALA A 595 -1.33 -26.36 -1.48
C ALA A 595 0.08 -26.11 -0.93
N THR A 596 1.09 -26.03 -1.79
CA THR A 596 2.45 -25.59 -1.41
C THR A 596 2.42 -24.17 -0.84
N GLN A 597 1.69 -23.26 -1.46
CA GLN A 597 1.51 -21.90 -0.94
C GLN A 597 0.86 -21.90 0.44
N TRP A 598 -0.22 -22.64 0.62
CA TRP A 598 -0.90 -22.76 1.89
C TRP A 598 0.03 -23.28 2.99
N GLY A 599 0.81 -24.33 2.69
CA GLY A 599 1.68 -24.98 3.68
C GLY A 599 2.90 -24.21 4.13
N GLU A 600 3.38 -23.28 3.30
CA GLU A 600 4.61 -22.52 3.56
C GLU A 600 4.37 -21.04 3.88
N SER A 601 3.20 -20.47 3.59
CA SER A 601 2.94 -19.03 3.76
C SER A 601 2.78 -18.63 5.23
N ASP A 602 3.04 -17.36 5.51
CA ASP A 602 2.70 -16.70 6.76
C ASP A 602 1.19 -16.39 6.89
N TYR A 603 0.38 -16.75 5.87
CA TYR A 603 -1.01 -16.38 5.73
C TYR A 603 -1.81 -17.50 5.06
N ILE A 604 -2.59 -18.26 5.85
CA ILE A 604 -3.22 -19.52 5.39
C ILE A 604 -4.74 -19.47 5.35
N TYR A 605 -5.41 -18.94 6.39
CA TYR A 605 -6.86 -19.05 6.51
C TYR A 605 -7.64 -18.39 5.37
N GLU A 606 -7.24 -17.20 4.92
CA GLU A 606 -7.92 -16.54 3.80
C GLU A 606 -7.77 -17.32 2.48
N ARG A 607 -6.67 -18.09 2.33
CA ARG A 607 -6.52 -19.03 1.21
C ARG A 607 -7.59 -20.13 1.28
N GLU A 608 -7.92 -20.61 2.46
CA GLU A 608 -9.01 -21.56 2.64
C GLU A 608 -10.36 -20.93 2.29
N VAL A 609 -10.63 -19.72 2.74
CA VAL A 609 -11.87 -19.00 2.39
C VAL A 609 -11.96 -18.77 0.88
N THR A 610 -10.88 -18.38 0.25
CA THR A 610 -10.82 -18.15 -1.21
C THR A 610 -11.07 -19.42 -1.99
N ASN A 611 -10.51 -20.56 -1.55
CA ASN A 611 -10.54 -21.85 -2.26
C ASN A 611 -11.64 -22.81 -1.76
N GLY A 612 -12.45 -22.40 -0.77
CA GLY A 612 -13.61 -23.16 -0.29
C GLY A 612 -13.27 -24.26 0.72
N GLY A 613 -12.35 -23.99 1.64
CA GLY A 613 -11.92 -24.84 2.74
C GLY A 613 -10.44 -25.26 2.63
N PRO A 614 -9.91 -25.99 3.62
CA PRO A 614 -8.50 -26.39 3.64
C PRO A 614 -8.16 -27.38 2.51
N PRO A 615 -6.86 -27.57 2.18
CA PRO A 615 -6.43 -28.44 1.07
C PRO A 615 -7.00 -29.87 1.12
N TRP A 616 -7.24 -30.40 2.30
CA TRP A 616 -7.82 -31.74 2.52
C TRP A 616 -9.36 -31.75 2.53
N SER A 617 -10.04 -30.62 2.26
CA SER A 617 -11.50 -30.55 2.19
C SER A 617 -12.13 -31.33 1.02
N GLY A 618 -11.30 -31.70 0.03
CA GLY A 618 -11.76 -32.32 -1.21
C GLY A 618 -12.28 -31.31 -2.24
N ASN A 619 -12.14 -29.98 -2.00
CA ASN A 619 -12.50 -28.98 -2.98
C ASN A 619 -11.52 -29.03 -4.18
N VAL A 620 -12.09 -29.16 -5.37
CA VAL A 620 -11.34 -29.34 -6.63
C VAL A 620 -10.46 -28.13 -6.99
N ILE A 621 -10.76 -26.94 -6.48
CA ILE A 621 -10.03 -25.70 -6.75
C ILE A 621 -8.53 -25.86 -6.45
N TRP A 622 -8.20 -26.53 -5.32
CA TRP A 622 -6.82 -26.76 -4.92
C TRP A 622 -5.98 -27.47 -5.98
N HIS A 623 -6.62 -28.34 -6.78
CA HIS A 623 -5.97 -29.06 -7.87
C HIS A 623 -6.22 -28.42 -9.23
N GLU A 624 -7.49 -28.11 -9.56
CA GLU A 624 -7.84 -27.62 -10.90
C GLU A 624 -7.32 -26.22 -11.21
N GLN A 625 -7.06 -25.40 -10.18
CA GLN A 625 -6.50 -24.08 -10.36
C GLN A 625 -5.05 -23.95 -9.84
N SER A 626 -4.34 -25.05 -9.63
CA SER A 626 -2.88 -25.09 -9.51
C SER A 626 -2.23 -25.23 -10.89
N ALA A 627 -1.35 -24.30 -11.26
CA ALA A 627 -0.66 -24.34 -12.57
C ALA A 627 0.17 -25.61 -12.74
N LEU A 628 0.73 -26.14 -11.66
CA LEU A 628 1.51 -27.38 -11.63
C LEU A 628 0.73 -28.59 -12.16
N THR A 629 -0.58 -28.65 -11.93
CA THR A 629 -1.45 -29.72 -12.45
C THR A 629 -1.35 -29.90 -13.96
N TYR A 630 -1.06 -28.82 -14.68
CA TYR A 630 -0.98 -28.79 -16.14
C TYR A 630 0.47 -28.72 -16.64
N ALA A 631 1.45 -29.12 -15.85
CA ALA A 631 2.88 -29.03 -16.19
C ALA A 631 3.23 -29.70 -17.54
N ALA A 632 2.52 -30.76 -17.93
CA ALA A 632 2.69 -31.42 -19.24
C ALA A 632 2.45 -30.47 -20.44
N ASN A 633 1.76 -29.35 -20.25
CA ASN A 633 1.46 -28.36 -21.28
C ASN A 633 2.55 -27.25 -21.37
N TRP A 634 3.44 -27.14 -20.41
CA TRP A 634 4.40 -26.04 -20.31
C TRP A 634 5.40 -26.06 -21.46
N LYS A 635 5.53 -24.94 -22.15
CA LYS A 635 6.40 -24.80 -23.35
C LYS A 635 6.99 -23.40 -23.48
N THR A 636 6.40 -22.41 -22.82
CA THR A 636 6.82 -21.01 -22.98
C THR A 636 8.04 -20.73 -22.12
N PRO A 637 9.12 -20.16 -22.68
CA PRO A 637 10.29 -19.77 -21.91
C PRO A 637 9.96 -18.87 -20.70
N MET A 638 10.47 -19.20 -19.50
CA MET A 638 10.17 -18.48 -18.26
C MET A 638 11.41 -17.91 -17.56
N LEU A 639 11.30 -16.64 -17.15
CA LEU A 639 12.18 -16.02 -16.16
C LEU A 639 11.50 -16.06 -14.80
N LEU A 640 12.11 -16.73 -13.84
CA LEU A 640 11.66 -16.81 -12.46
C LEU A 640 12.52 -15.93 -11.55
N SER A 641 11.91 -15.27 -10.57
CA SER A 641 12.61 -14.45 -9.60
C SER A 641 11.95 -14.56 -8.23
N ILE A 642 12.77 -14.59 -7.16
CA ILE A 642 12.30 -14.74 -5.78
C ILE A 642 13.29 -14.14 -4.79
N GLY A 643 12.79 -13.46 -3.75
CA GLY A 643 13.57 -13.16 -2.56
C GLY A 643 13.61 -14.37 -1.63
N GLU A 644 14.79 -14.75 -1.13
CA GLU A 644 14.94 -15.93 -0.27
C GLU A 644 14.22 -15.76 1.08
N ARG A 645 13.98 -14.50 1.50
CA ARG A 645 13.31 -14.16 2.74
C ARG A 645 11.82 -13.81 2.54
N ASP A 646 11.24 -14.22 1.43
CA ASP A 646 9.81 -14.06 1.18
C ASP A 646 9.03 -15.16 1.91
N PHE A 647 8.28 -14.76 2.95
CA PHE A 647 7.43 -15.67 3.70
C PHE A 647 5.94 -15.52 3.33
N ARG A 648 5.60 -14.53 2.48
CA ARG A 648 4.26 -14.38 1.93
C ARG A 648 4.02 -15.32 0.75
N VAL A 649 4.96 -15.38 -0.20
CA VAL A 649 5.02 -16.36 -1.27
C VAL A 649 6.37 -17.06 -1.20
N PRO A 650 6.47 -18.11 -0.38
CA PRO A 650 7.74 -18.72 -0.04
C PRO A 650 8.48 -19.31 -1.23
N ILE A 651 9.80 -19.34 -1.12
CA ILE A 651 10.72 -19.82 -2.16
C ILE A 651 10.39 -21.23 -2.67
N GLY A 652 9.74 -22.07 -1.85
CA GLY A 652 9.33 -23.43 -2.23
C GLY A 652 8.52 -23.47 -3.52
N ASN A 653 7.54 -22.56 -3.68
CA ASN A 653 6.76 -22.43 -4.92
C ASN A 653 7.63 -22.13 -6.16
N THR A 654 8.60 -21.23 -6.02
CA THR A 654 9.49 -20.88 -7.13
C THR A 654 10.44 -22.03 -7.47
N LEU A 655 10.94 -22.76 -6.47
CA LEU A 655 11.79 -23.94 -6.70
C LEU A 655 11.03 -25.11 -7.32
N GLU A 656 9.78 -25.32 -6.94
CA GLU A 656 8.88 -26.29 -7.55
C GLU A 656 8.61 -25.96 -9.03
N ASN A 657 8.31 -24.68 -9.32
CA ASN A 657 8.20 -24.18 -10.70
C ASN A 657 9.49 -24.41 -11.50
N TRP A 658 10.64 -24.00 -10.93
CA TRP A 658 11.96 -24.18 -11.55
C TRP A 658 12.26 -25.66 -11.84
N ALA A 659 12.08 -26.55 -10.88
CA ALA A 659 12.31 -27.98 -11.05
C ALA A 659 11.44 -28.56 -12.17
N THR A 660 10.18 -28.13 -12.24
CA THR A 660 9.23 -28.57 -13.28
C THR A 660 9.66 -28.09 -14.66
N LEU A 661 10.01 -26.81 -14.84
CA LEU A 661 10.50 -26.26 -16.11
C LEU A 661 11.75 -27.00 -16.61
N GLN A 662 12.72 -27.26 -15.69
CA GLN A 662 13.94 -28.01 -16.01
C GLN A 662 13.61 -29.45 -16.41
N ARG A 663 12.71 -30.12 -15.68
CA ARG A 663 12.28 -31.50 -15.98
C ARG A 663 11.58 -31.59 -17.34
N MET A 664 10.81 -30.55 -17.71
CA MET A 664 10.09 -30.46 -18.98
C MET A 664 10.96 -29.92 -20.12
N HIS A 665 12.23 -29.62 -19.87
CA HIS A 665 13.17 -29.00 -20.83
C HIS A 665 12.67 -27.66 -21.40
N VAL A 666 11.88 -26.91 -20.65
CA VAL A 666 11.44 -25.55 -20.99
C VAL A 666 12.59 -24.58 -20.74
N PRO A 667 12.99 -23.76 -21.73
CA PRO A 667 14.03 -22.75 -21.52
C PRO A 667 13.66 -21.82 -20.36
N SER A 668 14.47 -21.78 -19.35
CA SER A 668 14.17 -21.00 -18.13
C SER A 668 15.42 -20.42 -17.50
N ARG A 669 15.21 -19.40 -16.67
CA ARG A 669 16.25 -18.74 -15.86
C ARG A 669 15.67 -18.44 -14.48
N LEU A 670 16.45 -18.66 -13.43
CA LEU A 670 16.06 -18.42 -12.03
C LEU A 670 16.98 -17.38 -11.43
N LEU A 671 16.39 -16.34 -10.81
CA LEU A 671 17.04 -15.32 -10.00
C LEU A 671 16.62 -15.51 -8.54
N VAL A 672 17.57 -15.77 -7.66
CA VAL A 672 17.35 -15.86 -6.21
C VAL A 672 18.10 -14.71 -5.55
N TRP A 673 17.41 -13.93 -4.74
CA TRP A 673 17.93 -12.75 -4.04
C TRP A 673 18.07 -13.06 -2.56
N PRO A 674 19.28 -13.39 -2.05
CA PRO A 674 19.46 -13.92 -0.69
C PRO A 674 18.99 -12.97 0.42
N ASP A 675 19.15 -11.67 0.22
CA ASP A 675 18.78 -10.65 1.21
C ASP A 675 17.43 -9.97 0.93
N ALA A 676 16.79 -10.26 -0.21
CA ALA A 676 15.49 -9.71 -0.54
C ALA A 676 14.36 -10.59 0.02
N TRP A 677 13.21 -9.96 0.16
CA TRP A 677 11.95 -10.58 0.53
C TRP A 677 10.95 -10.49 -0.63
N HIS A 678 9.68 -10.26 -0.34
CA HIS A 678 8.63 -10.12 -1.38
C HIS A 678 8.91 -8.95 -2.35
N TRP A 679 9.79 -8.03 -1.94
CA TRP A 679 10.18 -6.85 -2.70
C TRP A 679 11.68 -6.77 -2.88
N ILE A 680 12.15 -6.46 -4.11
CA ILE A 680 13.56 -6.17 -4.40
C ILE A 680 13.72 -4.66 -4.26
N LEU A 681 14.21 -4.19 -3.10
CA LEU A 681 14.27 -2.76 -2.74
C LEU A 681 15.68 -2.21 -2.60
N LYS A 682 16.72 -3.04 -2.65
CA LYS A 682 18.09 -2.54 -2.73
C LYS A 682 18.35 -1.96 -4.13
N PRO A 683 19.01 -0.80 -4.24
CA PRO A 683 19.15 -0.08 -5.52
C PRO A 683 19.85 -0.90 -6.61
N GLU A 684 20.98 -1.55 -6.28
CA GLU A 684 21.72 -2.37 -7.23
C GLU A 684 20.99 -3.66 -7.59
N ASP A 685 20.33 -4.31 -6.63
CA ASP A 685 19.51 -5.49 -6.88
C ASP A 685 18.34 -5.15 -7.82
N SER A 686 17.68 -4.00 -7.57
CA SER A 686 16.60 -3.52 -8.42
C SER A 686 17.09 -3.21 -9.84
N ARG A 687 18.25 -2.55 -9.98
CA ARG A 687 18.85 -2.29 -11.30
C ARG A 687 19.13 -3.59 -12.05
N HIS A 688 19.78 -4.54 -11.40
CA HIS A 688 20.09 -5.84 -11.99
C HIS A 688 18.82 -6.63 -12.35
N PHE A 689 17.78 -6.55 -11.51
CA PHE A 689 16.48 -7.16 -11.84
C PHE A 689 15.90 -6.63 -13.14
N TYR A 690 15.87 -5.30 -13.34
CA TYR A 690 15.39 -4.71 -14.58
C TYR A 690 16.27 -5.06 -15.77
N GLU A 691 17.60 -5.12 -15.62
CA GLU A 691 18.53 -5.58 -16.67
C GLU A 691 18.21 -7.02 -17.11
N GLU A 692 18.01 -7.93 -16.16
CA GLU A 692 17.64 -9.32 -16.43
C GLU A 692 16.29 -9.45 -17.14
N VAL A 693 15.30 -8.66 -16.70
CA VAL A 693 13.98 -8.59 -17.34
C VAL A 693 14.12 -8.07 -18.77
N HIS A 694 14.84 -6.98 -19.00
CA HIS A 694 15.04 -6.43 -20.34
C HIS A 694 15.81 -7.39 -21.26
N ASN A 695 16.83 -8.07 -20.74
CA ASN A 695 17.58 -9.09 -21.50
C ASN A 695 16.68 -10.27 -21.87
N TRP A 696 15.81 -10.73 -20.95
CA TRP A 696 14.86 -11.79 -21.24
C TRP A 696 13.84 -11.38 -22.31
N LEU A 697 13.24 -10.21 -22.18
CA LEU A 697 12.32 -9.65 -23.17
C LEU A 697 13.00 -9.49 -24.54
N ALA A 698 14.22 -8.96 -24.59
CA ALA A 698 14.95 -8.79 -25.83
C ALA A 698 15.25 -10.13 -26.54
N LYS A 699 15.59 -11.15 -25.77
CA LYS A 699 15.89 -12.49 -26.29
C LYS A 699 14.70 -13.11 -27.04
N TYR A 700 13.48 -12.88 -26.57
CA TYR A 700 12.30 -13.55 -27.11
C TYR A 700 11.37 -12.65 -27.94
N LEU A 701 11.46 -11.32 -27.78
CA LEU A 701 10.56 -10.37 -28.43
C LEU A 701 11.22 -9.48 -29.49
N LYS A 702 12.56 -9.29 -29.47
CA LYS A 702 13.23 -8.56 -30.54
C LYS A 702 13.51 -9.52 -31.73
N ASP A 703 13.40 -9.00 -32.94
CA ASP A 703 13.78 -9.74 -34.13
C ASP A 703 15.25 -10.16 -33.99
N GLN A 704 15.50 -11.45 -33.93
CA GLN A 704 16.86 -11.97 -34.12
C GLN A 704 17.25 -11.63 -35.55
N LYS A 705 17.94 -10.52 -35.75
CA LYS A 705 18.71 -10.37 -37.00
C LYS A 705 19.65 -11.55 -37.01
N ALA A 706 19.52 -12.41 -38.05
CA ALA A 706 20.45 -13.48 -38.31
C ALA A 706 21.87 -12.91 -38.16
N GLN A 707 22.61 -13.40 -37.17
CA GLN A 707 24.05 -13.15 -37.05
C GLN A 707 24.76 -13.87 -38.18
#